data_61c4d733b2ce219cedec9cd59569e8b9
#
_entry.id   61c4d733b2ce219cedec9cd59569e8b9
#
_cell.length_a   1.000
_cell.length_b   1.000
_cell.length_c   1.000
_cell.angle_alpha   90.00
_cell.angle_beta   90.00
_cell.angle_gamma   90.00
#
_symmetry.space_group_name_H-M   'P 1'
#
loop_
_entity.id
_entity.type
_entity.pdbx_description
1 polymer ?
#
loop_
_entity_poly.entity_id
_entity_poly.type
_entity_poly.pdbx_seq_one_letter_code
_entity_poly.pdbx_strand_id
1 'polypeptide(L)'
;MPEHVVDLHADIRELASWLERAVQLRDVIDAYLLTCAIAQVMDDWAEGTDSIPRRLTALLGDGGVARRGVRLAADIGLARRAVLDGREVRRVRAEVDRLVSRLADGVVADAEAGEHVMAEAGASVARLARGLAGLPSAVLGGLARPPSCFRSFDQHPRDCVELARRFAQQHPDRQRAGLLVLGVRTSGAYLAPLIAASLRVHGFGRAAAATARPGGPLPAAALAAARRGAAKGAVLVVDDPPSTGGSIAKIVRSVRRHGFEASEVLAVYASFGGEPARALPEDLPRVVLPAAEWHIRRLLGGARVEELVRRALAGQDVVDVASDEPGLPDRSGHLGVRVTAWVRDESGVRRHELRAEGAGTGYLGRHALEVAERMTGLVPAVYALSDGVLLRASGEALPASAVPADVMVGYVAARRERLRVACDRGSELRGRQPVWEIASRIFASGFGRLGPVVRPVLIDPLLRSALTSANPCLTDGTTAFAAWEKSAIGTVRKADYEDGFFSHLDLACYDAAYDLAGAAVALPETRPALPAAYESAVGEPIPPSRWCVYQCVQAWNLRRVGAADGDPRRAQARALQGLFGQLFLGDLDDEPTGPWCVLDVDGVLELDFGGVPATTVAAMTALRALRAHGFRVLLATGRSLPEVRDRCTAYRLAGGVAEYGGVAYGAGDGSVLDLVDGEVWGLRRDALVGELARSSAVRIDPKYRWCVRAAGLEAAAEAAHPWFTAVRGDAQTDFVPRGVEKAAGIRALLASLGEKDAPVTLAVGDTAMDIGILRMAERGYAPGHAGRALRSAGVARTRAPYQAGLAQAVGRLIGHRPGGCARCAVPRLRSADRLVTSLVSVGERGRRGIVPSMLELAVLRARLGRKAGPWT
;
A
#
# COMPACT_ATOMS: atom_id res chain seq x y z
N MET A 1 -26.76 8.29 16.08
CA MET A 1 -25.93 7.34 15.32
C MET A 1 -26.45 5.94 15.60
N PRO A 2 -26.44 5.03 14.63
CA PRO A 2 -26.53 3.64 14.98
C PRO A 2 -25.41 3.36 15.99
N GLU A 3 -25.73 2.67 17.07
CA GLU A 3 -24.81 2.44 18.18
C GLU A 3 -23.54 1.65 17.79
N HIS A 4 -23.35 1.31 16.51
CA HIS A 4 -22.31 0.37 16.08
C HIS A 4 -21.82 0.62 14.64
N VAL A 5 -21.22 1.79 14.33
CA VAL A 5 -20.60 2.00 13.02
C VAL A 5 -19.16 1.49 13.03
N VAL A 6 -18.99 0.23 12.70
CA VAL A 6 -17.66 -0.37 12.52
C VAL A 6 -17.14 -0.11 11.09
N ASP A 7 -18.01 -0.15 10.08
CA ASP A 7 -17.64 0.10 8.68
C ASP A 7 -18.01 1.52 8.24
N LEU A 8 -17.01 2.36 7.98
CA LEU A 8 -17.20 3.73 7.49
C LEU A 8 -17.58 3.80 6.01
N HIS A 9 -17.50 2.70 5.27
CA HIS A 9 -17.88 2.62 3.86
C HIS A 9 -19.35 2.29 3.73
N ALA A 10 -20.20 3.30 3.85
CA ALA A 10 -21.64 3.15 3.74
C ALA A 10 -22.14 3.47 2.33
N ASP A 11 -23.22 2.79 1.91
CA ASP A 11 -23.96 3.16 0.72
C ASP A 11 -24.96 4.32 1.03
N ILE A 12 -25.59 4.86 -0.03
CA ILE A 12 -26.53 5.99 0.15
C ILE A 12 -27.69 5.64 1.08
N ARG A 13 -28.18 4.41 1.11
CA ARG A 13 -29.30 4.00 1.99
C ARG A 13 -28.89 4.04 3.45
N GLU A 14 -27.73 3.51 3.76
CA GLU A 14 -27.15 3.54 5.10
C GLU A 14 -26.86 4.98 5.54
N LEU A 15 -26.23 5.78 4.66
CA LEU A 15 -25.96 7.20 4.93
C LEU A 15 -27.24 7.99 5.20
N ALA A 16 -28.32 7.72 4.45
CA ALA A 16 -29.61 8.38 4.67
C ALA A 16 -30.21 8.01 6.03
N SER A 17 -30.15 6.74 6.40
CA SER A 17 -30.59 6.28 7.73
C SER A 17 -29.78 6.91 8.86
N TRP A 18 -28.46 6.99 8.70
CA TRP A 18 -27.58 7.68 9.67
C TRP A 18 -27.87 9.18 9.75
N LEU A 19 -28.17 9.81 8.61
CA LEU A 19 -28.54 11.22 8.55
C LEU A 19 -29.86 11.50 9.30
N GLU A 20 -30.88 10.66 9.11
CA GLU A 20 -32.13 10.77 9.87
C GLU A 20 -31.87 10.71 11.38
N ARG A 21 -31.01 9.80 11.82
CA ARG A 21 -30.63 9.68 13.22
C ARG A 21 -29.83 10.89 13.74
N ALA A 22 -28.88 11.40 12.95
CA ALA A 22 -28.12 12.61 13.31
C ALA A 22 -29.05 13.81 13.50
N VAL A 23 -30.08 13.97 12.65
CA VAL A 23 -31.09 15.03 12.78
C VAL A 23 -31.94 14.84 14.04
N GLN A 24 -32.37 13.61 14.36
CA GLN A 24 -33.08 13.32 15.61
C GLN A 24 -32.26 13.69 16.86
N LEU A 25 -30.94 13.44 16.82
CA LEU A 25 -30.01 13.76 17.91
C LEU A 25 -29.55 15.23 17.89
N ARG A 26 -29.98 16.02 16.92
CA ARG A 26 -29.56 17.43 16.70
C ARG A 26 -28.05 17.58 16.54
N ASP A 27 -27.36 16.57 15.99
CA ASP A 27 -25.93 16.61 15.72
C ASP A 27 -25.67 17.22 14.33
N VAL A 28 -25.40 18.52 14.30
CA VAL A 28 -25.19 19.29 13.06
C VAL A 28 -23.94 18.85 12.32
N ILE A 29 -22.88 18.45 13.02
CA ILE A 29 -21.61 18.00 12.42
C ILE A 29 -21.82 16.68 11.68
N ASP A 30 -22.45 15.71 12.33
CA ASP A 30 -22.75 14.43 11.68
C ASP A 30 -23.72 14.59 10.52
N ALA A 31 -24.79 15.38 10.69
CA ALA A 31 -25.73 15.64 9.61
C ALA A 31 -25.02 16.27 8.39
N TYR A 32 -24.09 17.19 8.63
CA TYR A 32 -23.27 17.81 7.59
C TYR A 32 -22.37 16.78 6.89
N LEU A 33 -21.58 16.02 7.65
CA LEU A 33 -20.65 15.04 7.10
C LEU A 33 -21.38 13.97 6.27
N LEU A 34 -22.49 13.45 6.77
CA LEU A 34 -23.29 12.43 6.09
C LEU A 34 -23.94 12.97 4.80
N THR A 35 -24.42 14.22 4.82
CA THR A 35 -24.98 14.86 3.61
C THR A 35 -23.89 15.07 2.55
N CYS A 36 -22.68 15.48 2.96
CA CYS A 36 -21.52 15.59 2.05
C CYS A 36 -21.12 14.23 1.46
N ALA A 37 -21.19 13.15 2.25
CA ALA A 37 -20.95 11.79 1.77
C ALA A 37 -21.95 11.38 0.67
N ILE A 38 -23.25 11.63 0.88
CA ILE A 38 -24.30 11.39 -0.13
C ILE A 38 -24.02 12.21 -1.40
N ALA A 39 -23.68 13.50 -1.26
CA ALA A 39 -23.31 14.37 -2.37
C ALA A 39 -22.14 13.81 -3.18
N GLN A 40 -21.09 13.36 -2.49
CA GLN A 40 -19.90 12.77 -3.10
C GLN A 40 -20.23 11.53 -3.94
N VAL A 41 -21.03 10.60 -3.41
CA VAL A 41 -21.43 9.37 -4.13
C VAL A 41 -22.22 9.72 -5.39
N MET A 42 -23.18 10.65 -5.29
CA MET A 42 -23.99 11.07 -6.44
C MET A 42 -23.12 11.73 -7.53
N ASP A 43 -22.16 12.58 -7.15
CA ASP A 43 -21.23 13.21 -8.10
C ASP A 43 -20.30 12.18 -8.76
N ASP A 44 -19.78 11.20 -8.00
CA ASP A 44 -18.92 10.16 -8.52
C ASP A 44 -19.66 9.26 -9.52
N TRP A 45 -20.93 8.96 -9.25
CA TRP A 45 -21.78 8.25 -10.16
C TRP A 45 -22.04 9.06 -11.45
N ALA A 46 -22.42 10.34 -11.32
CA ALA A 46 -22.71 11.21 -12.46
C ALA A 46 -21.51 11.38 -13.39
N GLU A 47 -20.33 11.49 -12.84
CA GLU A 47 -19.08 11.60 -13.61
C GLU A 47 -18.57 10.26 -14.16
N GLY A 48 -19.16 9.13 -13.77
CA GLY A 48 -18.73 7.80 -14.21
C GLY A 48 -17.28 7.49 -13.88
N THR A 49 -16.80 7.92 -12.72
CA THR A 49 -15.41 7.80 -12.28
C THR A 49 -14.91 6.35 -12.29
N ASP A 50 -15.79 5.39 -12.10
CA ASP A 50 -15.50 3.96 -12.06
C ASP A 50 -15.64 3.24 -13.42
N SER A 51 -15.90 3.96 -14.51
CA SER A 51 -16.07 3.33 -15.82
C SER A 51 -14.73 2.85 -16.42
N ILE A 52 -14.72 1.61 -16.96
CA ILE A 52 -13.57 1.00 -17.65
C ILE A 52 -13.00 1.91 -18.76
N PRO A 53 -13.82 2.54 -19.63
CA PRO A 53 -13.33 3.40 -20.69
C PRO A 53 -12.50 4.59 -20.17
N ARG A 54 -12.90 5.26 -19.08
CA ARG A 54 -12.13 6.38 -18.52
C ARG A 54 -10.77 5.94 -17.99
N ARG A 55 -10.67 4.74 -17.45
CA ARG A 55 -9.40 4.18 -16.96
C ARG A 55 -8.45 3.89 -18.11
N LEU A 56 -8.96 3.32 -19.19
CA LEU A 56 -8.17 3.10 -20.40
C LEU A 56 -7.68 4.44 -21.00
N THR A 57 -8.51 5.47 -20.96
CA THR A 57 -8.12 6.82 -21.41
C THR A 57 -6.97 7.41 -20.58
N ALA A 58 -6.94 7.15 -19.29
CA ALA A 58 -5.88 7.61 -18.40
C ALA A 58 -4.55 6.84 -18.57
N LEU A 59 -4.63 5.61 -19.08
CA LEU A 59 -3.46 4.74 -19.32
C LEU A 59 -2.84 4.93 -20.72
N LEU A 60 -3.64 5.41 -21.69
CA LEU A 60 -3.17 5.68 -23.05
C LEU A 60 -2.54 7.08 -23.10
N GLY A 61 -1.27 7.17 -23.45
CA GLY A 61 -0.53 8.44 -23.55
C GLY A 61 -1.17 9.49 -24.47
N ASP A 62 -0.71 10.72 -24.40
CA ASP A 62 -1.28 11.85 -25.13
C ASP A 62 -1.07 11.73 -26.65
N GLY A 63 -2.08 11.33 -27.42
CA GLY A 63 -2.08 11.53 -28.87
C GLY A 63 -2.47 10.37 -29.77
N GLY A 64 -2.93 9.22 -29.28
CA GLY A 64 -3.27 8.06 -30.15
C GLY A 64 -4.76 7.99 -30.57
N VAL A 65 -5.04 7.41 -31.77
CA VAL A 65 -6.40 7.12 -32.26
C VAL A 65 -7.19 6.24 -31.28
N ALA A 66 -6.51 5.29 -30.64
CA ALA A 66 -7.07 4.42 -29.61
C ALA A 66 -7.63 5.21 -28.41
N ARG A 67 -6.94 6.25 -27.96
CA ARG A 67 -7.41 7.14 -26.89
C ARG A 67 -8.68 7.90 -27.26
N ARG A 68 -8.77 8.35 -28.53
CA ARG A 68 -9.98 9.05 -29.01
C ARG A 68 -11.20 8.11 -29.03
N GLY A 69 -11.04 6.85 -29.49
CA GLY A 69 -12.11 5.86 -29.49
C GLY A 69 -12.58 5.49 -28.09
N VAL A 70 -11.64 5.28 -27.14
CA VAL A 70 -11.97 4.98 -25.74
C VAL A 70 -12.62 6.17 -25.06
N ARG A 71 -12.18 7.39 -25.35
CA ARG A 71 -12.80 8.63 -24.84
C ARG A 71 -14.22 8.79 -25.34
N LEU A 72 -14.45 8.58 -26.64
CA LEU A 72 -15.77 8.59 -27.24
C LEU A 72 -16.71 7.56 -26.60
N ALA A 73 -16.25 6.35 -26.35
CA ALA A 73 -17.03 5.31 -25.65
C ALA A 73 -17.37 5.70 -24.21
N ALA A 74 -16.45 6.40 -23.50
CA ALA A 74 -16.72 6.95 -22.19
C ALA A 74 -17.77 8.06 -22.24
N ASP A 75 -17.69 8.95 -23.22
CA ASP A 75 -18.61 10.06 -23.41
C ASP A 75 -20.01 9.59 -23.80
N ILE A 76 -20.11 8.55 -24.66
CA ILE A 76 -21.39 7.88 -25.00
C ILE A 76 -22.03 7.24 -23.78
N GLY A 77 -21.23 6.53 -22.95
CA GLY A 77 -21.70 5.93 -21.69
C GLY A 77 -22.27 6.97 -20.72
N LEU A 78 -21.60 8.13 -20.63
CA LEU A 78 -22.06 9.27 -19.81
C LEU A 78 -23.33 9.92 -20.37
N ALA A 79 -23.38 10.13 -21.70
CA ALA A 79 -24.57 10.69 -22.36
C ALA A 79 -25.79 9.79 -22.15
N ARG A 80 -25.62 8.47 -22.24
CA ARG A 80 -26.67 7.48 -21.97
C ARG A 80 -27.17 7.57 -20.52
N ARG A 81 -26.29 7.64 -19.54
CA ARG A 81 -26.67 7.82 -18.11
C ARG A 81 -27.40 9.15 -17.90
N ALA A 82 -26.89 10.22 -18.49
CA ALA A 82 -27.52 11.55 -18.39
C ALA A 82 -28.93 11.61 -18.98
N VAL A 83 -29.22 10.82 -20.02
CA VAL A 83 -30.53 10.78 -20.68
C VAL A 83 -31.51 9.87 -19.94
N LEU A 84 -31.09 8.68 -19.53
CA LEU A 84 -32.00 7.66 -18.95
C LEU A 84 -32.38 7.95 -17.49
N ASP A 85 -31.41 8.41 -16.65
CA ASP A 85 -31.61 8.55 -15.22
C ASP A 85 -31.41 10.01 -14.72
N GLY A 86 -31.05 10.92 -15.61
CA GLY A 86 -30.48 12.19 -15.25
C GLY A 86 -31.43 13.25 -14.64
N ARG A 87 -32.74 13.20 -14.88
CA ARG A 87 -33.66 14.22 -14.35
C ARG A 87 -33.87 14.03 -12.84
N GLU A 88 -34.19 12.82 -12.42
CA GLU A 88 -34.45 12.52 -11.02
C GLU A 88 -33.19 12.65 -10.17
N VAL A 89 -32.06 12.09 -10.64
CA VAL A 89 -30.77 12.24 -9.98
C VAL A 89 -30.38 13.70 -9.82
N ARG A 90 -30.55 14.54 -10.85
CA ARG A 90 -30.28 15.99 -10.75
C ARG A 90 -31.21 16.70 -9.77
N ARG A 91 -32.49 16.32 -9.73
CA ARG A 91 -33.45 16.90 -8.78
C ARG A 91 -33.05 16.62 -7.34
N VAL A 92 -32.78 15.34 -7.05
CA VAL A 92 -32.35 14.92 -5.72
C VAL A 92 -30.99 15.53 -5.37
N ARG A 93 -30.07 15.58 -6.32
CA ARG A 93 -28.75 16.22 -6.12
C ARG A 93 -28.86 17.70 -5.76
N ALA A 94 -29.75 18.44 -6.39
CA ALA A 94 -30.02 19.85 -6.05
C ALA A 94 -30.63 20.00 -4.63
N GLU A 95 -31.39 19.01 -4.16
CA GLU A 95 -31.89 18.97 -2.79
C GLU A 95 -30.76 18.73 -1.77
N VAL A 96 -29.87 17.78 -2.10
CA VAL A 96 -28.66 17.52 -1.32
C VAL A 96 -27.78 18.77 -1.23
N ASP A 97 -27.54 19.49 -2.35
CA ASP A 97 -26.74 20.72 -2.35
C ASP A 97 -27.30 21.79 -1.41
N ARG A 98 -28.62 21.98 -1.44
CA ARG A 98 -29.29 22.93 -0.53
C ARG A 98 -29.15 22.53 0.93
N LEU A 99 -29.25 21.24 1.22
CA LEU A 99 -29.09 20.72 2.57
C LEU A 99 -27.62 20.86 3.04
N VAL A 100 -26.62 20.50 2.19
CA VAL A 100 -25.19 20.72 2.47
C VAL A 100 -24.90 22.17 2.81
N SER A 101 -25.42 23.12 1.99
CA SER A 101 -25.19 24.55 2.25
C SER A 101 -25.77 25.01 3.58
N ARG A 102 -27.01 24.61 3.92
CA ARG A 102 -27.65 24.97 5.19
C ARG A 102 -26.94 24.37 6.40
N LEU A 103 -26.57 23.08 6.32
CA LEU A 103 -25.86 22.43 7.39
C LEU A 103 -24.44 23.01 7.56
N ALA A 104 -23.78 23.43 6.46
CA ALA A 104 -22.51 24.14 6.54
C ALA A 104 -22.67 25.50 7.24
N ASP A 105 -23.74 26.25 6.96
CA ASP A 105 -24.04 27.47 7.69
C ASP A 105 -24.24 27.19 9.20
N GLY A 106 -24.93 26.10 9.55
CA GLY A 106 -25.12 25.68 10.94
C GLY A 106 -23.83 25.24 11.65
N VAL A 107 -22.92 24.57 10.96
CA VAL A 107 -21.60 24.16 11.53
C VAL A 107 -20.69 25.37 11.77
N VAL A 108 -20.81 26.40 10.94
CA VAL A 108 -19.98 27.62 11.03
C VAL A 108 -20.54 28.61 12.06
N ALA A 109 -21.84 28.61 12.30
CA ALA A 109 -22.54 29.49 13.21
C ALA A 109 -22.24 29.15 14.70
N ASP A 110 -22.84 29.92 15.59
CA ASP A 110 -22.89 29.58 17.02
C ASP A 110 -23.86 28.41 17.31
N ALA A 111 -23.87 27.94 18.56
CA ALA A 111 -24.66 26.79 18.95
C ALA A 111 -26.17 27.01 18.79
N GLU A 112 -26.67 28.23 19.08
CA GLU A 112 -28.10 28.56 18.99
C GLU A 112 -28.60 28.57 17.54
N ALA A 113 -27.83 29.19 16.63
CA ALA A 113 -28.13 29.16 15.21
C ALA A 113 -27.99 27.73 14.61
N GLY A 114 -27.05 26.95 15.11
CA GLY A 114 -26.91 25.53 14.74
C GLY A 114 -28.16 24.70 15.12
N GLU A 115 -28.70 24.89 16.30
CA GLU A 115 -29.96 24.24 16.75
C GLU A 115 -31.14 24.64 15.87
N HIS A 116 -31.26 25.89 15.49
CA HIS A 116 -32.32 26.35 14.58
C HIS A 116 -32.21 25.68 13.20
N VAL A 117 -31.02 25.60 12.63
CA VAL A 117 -30.77 24.88 11.36
C VAL A 117 -31.18 23.42 11.47
N MET A 118 -30.91 22.76 12.59
CA MET A 118 -31.28 21.35 12.81
C MET A 118 -32.79 21.15 12.94
N ALA A 119 -33.51 22.11 13.55
CA ALA A 119 -34.96 22.06 13.62
C ALA A 119 -35.63 22.10 12.23
N GLU A 120 -35.08 22.88 11.30
CA GLU A 120 -35.55 22.96 9.92
C GLU A 120 -35.07 21.79 9.03
N ALA A 121 -33.95 21.19 9.36
CA ALA A 121 -33.35 20.11 8.58
C ALA A 121 -34.24 18.87 8.50
N GLY A 122 -35.05 18.56 9.52
CA GLY A 122 -35.92 17.38 9.59
C GLY A 122 -36.84 17.23 8.39
N ALA A 123 -37.54 18.33 8.00
CA ALA A 123 -38.43 18.31 6.84
C ALA A 123 -37.65 18.14 5.51
N SER A 124 -36.43 18.67 5.43
CA SER A 124 -35.56 18.53 4.26
C SER A 124 -35.03 17.10 4.14
N VAL A 125 -34.64 16.47 5.24
CA VAL A 125 -34.17 15.08 5.28
C VAL A 125 -35.30 14.12 4.92
N ALA A 126 -36.52 14.33 5.43
CA ALA A 126 -37.68 13.52 5.06
C ALA A 126 -38.05 13.64 3.55
N ARG A 127 -37.89 14.82 2.94
CA ARG A 127 -38.02 14.98 1.48
C ARG A 127 -36.90 14.24 0.74
N LEU A 128 -35.66 14.38 1.20
CA LEU A 128 -34.50 13.71 0.63
C LEU A 128 -34.69 12.20 0.66
N ALA A 129 -35.08 11.62 1.78
CA ALA A 129 -35.33 10.18 1.92
C ALA A 129 -36.33 9.64 0.87
N ARG A 130 -37.44 10.38 0.66
CA ARG A 130 -38.42 10.05 -0.39
C ARG A 130 -37.82 10.16 -1.80
N GLY A 131 -36.98 11.19 -2.05
CA GLY A 131 -36.28 11.37 -3.32
C GLY A 131 -35.28 10.25 -3.58
N LEU A 132 -34.52 9.83 -2.58
CA LEU A 132 -33.55 8.76 -2.69
C LEU A 132 -34.21 7.41 -3.05
N ALA A 133 -35.39 7.12 -2.54
CA ALA A 133 -36.12 5.88 -2.87
C ALA A 133 -36.42 5.71 -4.37
N GLY A 134 -36.47 6.81 -5.12
CA GLY A 134 -36.67 6.80 -6.59
C GLY A 134 -35.39 6.68 -7.41
N LEU A 135 -34.20 6.67 -6.80
CA LEU A 135 -32.94 6.62 -7.52
C LEU A 135 -32.59 5.22 -8.03
N PRO A 136 -31.85 5.12 -9.15
CA PRO A 136 -31.34 3.86 -9.64
C PRO A 136 -30.52 3.11 -8.59
N SER A 137 -30.64 1.78 -8.54
CA SER A 137 -29.90 0.93 -7.60
C SER A 137 -28.37 1.11 -7.71
N ALA A 138 -27.87 1.44 -8.89
CA ALA A 138 -26.46 1.74 -9.13
C ALA A 138 -25.98 3.05 -8.46
N VAL A 139 -26.89 4.00 -8.21
CA VAL A 139 -26.60 5.20 -7.41
C VAL A 139 -26.66 4.87 -5.93
N LEU A 140 -27.75 4.20 -5.53
CA LEU A 140 -28.02 3.88 -4.14
C LEU A 140 -26.96 2.95 -3.51
N GLY A 141 -26.39 2.03 -4.28
CA GLY A 141 -25.31 1.12 -3.86
C GLY A 141 -23.91 1.70 -4.02
N GLY A 142 -23.77 2.97 -4.42
CA GLY A 142 -22.47 3.64 -4.46
C GLY A 142 -21.93 3.85 -3.05
N LEU A 143 -20.65 3.51 -2.82
CA LEU A 143 -20.00 3.61 -1.52
C LEU A 143 -19.38 4.99 -1.31
N ALA A 144 -19.66 5.58 -0.17
CA ALA A 144 -18.97 6.80 0.28
C ALA A 144 -17.51 6.50 0.64
N ARG A 145 -16.67 7.51 0.48
CA ARG A 145 -15.25 7.46 0.86
C ARG A 145 -15.04 8.45 2.00
N PRO A 146 -14.59 7.98 3.18
CA PRO A 146 -14.27 8.89 4.28
C PRO A 146 -13.27 9.95 3.84
N PRO A 147 -13.47 11.23 4.22
CA PRO A 147 -12.55 12.31 3.87
C PRO A 147 -11.29 12.26 4.75
N SER A 148 -10.11 12.29 4.15
CA SER A 148 -8.85 12.28 4.91
C SER A 148 -8.72 13.50 5.83
N CYS A 149 -9.22 14.67 5.41
CA CYS A 149 -9.15 15.90 6.21
C CYS A 149 -9.72 15.73 7.61
N PHE A 150 -10.96 15.21 7.73
CA PHE A 150 -11.67 15.10 9.01
C PHE A 150 -11.56 13.70 9.66
N ARG A 151 -10.95 12.74 8.97
CA ARG A 151 -10.75 11.38 9.48
C ARG A 151 -9.31 11.16 9.96
N SER A 152 -8.33 11.48 9.14
CA SER A 152 -6.95 11.05 9.35
C SER A 152 -5.97 12.20 9.57
N PHE A 153 -6.29 13.42 9.14
CA PHE A 153 -5.37 14.55 9.19
C PHE A 153 -5.67 15.53 10.31
N ASP A 154 -6.57 15.21 11.22
CA ASP A 154 -6.95 16.04 12.37
C ASP A 154 -7.37 17.48 12.01
N GLN A 155 -7.75 17.73 10.74
CA GLN A 155 -8.37 19.00 10.39
C GLN A 155 -9.73 19.12 11.10
N HIS A 156 -10.03 20.31 11.53
CA HIS A 156 -11.28 20.63 12.19
C HIS A 156 -12.11 21.62 11.36
N PRO A 157 -13.46 21.63 11.42
CA PRO A 157 -14.27 22.65 10.75
C PRO A 157 -13.83 24.09 11.03
N ARG A 158 -13.28 24.37 12.22
CA ARG A 158 -12.73 25.67 12.60
C ARG A 158 -11.50 26.09 11.75
N ASP A 159 -10.75 25.14 11.19
CA ASP A 159 -9.66 25.45 10.25
C ASP A 159 -10.21 26.02 8.94
N CYS A 160 -11.40 25.58 8.51
CA CYS A 160 -12.09 26.16 7.35
C CYS A 160 -12.53 27.59 7.62
N VAL A 161 -13.00 27.88 8.85
CA VAL A 161 -13.37 29.25 9.28
C VAL A 161 -12.14 30.15 9.25
N GLU A 162 -11.01 29.68 9.76
CA GLU A 162 -9.75 30.44 9.76
C GLU A 162 -9.20 30.70 8.35
N LEU A 163 -9.26 29.69 7.46
CA LEU A 163 -8.90 29.87 6.05
C LEU A 163 -9.76 30.92 5.35
N ALA A 164 -11.08 30.91 5.59
CA ALA A 164 -12.00 31.91 5.05
C ALA A 164 -11.73 33.30 5.62
N ARG A 165 -11.45 33.42 6.92
CA ARG A 165 -11.06 34.71 7.57
C ARG A 165 -9.79 35.30 6.94
N ARG A 166 -8.77 34.49 6.72
CA ARG A 166 -7.51 34.88 6.06
C ARG A 166 -7.76 35.38 4.65
N PHE A 167 -8.55 34.63 3.87
CA PHE A 167 -8.93 35.04 2.54
C PHE A 167 -9.65 36.43 2.58
N ALA A 168 -10.60 36.60 3.48
CA ALA A 168 -11.37 37.83 3.62
C ALA A 168 -10.47 39.04 3.96
N GLN A 169 -9.46 38.83 4.81
CA GLN A 169 -8.49 39.87 5.16
C GLN A 169 -7.54 40.22 4.00
N GLN A 170 -7.12 39.23 3.22
CA GLN A 170 -6.19 39.43 2.11
C GLN A 170 -6.86 39.98 0.85
N HIS A 171 -8.17 39.75 0.68
CA HIS A 171 -8.92 40.09 -0.54
C HIS A 171 -10.27 40.80 -0.25
N PRO A 172 -10.29 41.90 0.53
CA PRO A 172 -11.53 42.57 0.86
C PRO A 172 -12.21 43.21 -0.36
N ASP A 173 -11.43 43.51 -1.40
CA ASP A 173 -11.88 44.02 -2.70
C ASP A 173 -12.81 43.06 -3.45
N ARG A 174 -12.79 41.76 -3.10
CA ARG A 174 -13.59 40.72 -3.77
C ARG A 174 -14.95 40.45 -3.13
N GLN A 175 -15.38 41.14 -2.11
CA GLN A 175 -16.68 40.92 -1.44
C GLN A 175 -17.88 40.94 -2.39
N ARG A 176 -17.85 41.77 -3.43
CA ARG A 176 -18.91 41.89 -4.45
C ARG A 176 -18.75 40.92 -5.62
N ALA A 177 -17.62 40.20 -5.69
CA ALA A 177 -17.33 39.27 -6.77
C ALA A 177 -18.10 37.93 -6.58
N GLY A 178 -18.38 37.26 -7.70
CA GLY A 178 -18.83 35.88 -7.64
C GLY A 178 -17.67 34.96 -7.24
N LEU A 179 -17.73 34.32 -6.09
CA LEU A 179 -16.71 33.39 -5.62
C LEU A 179 -17.17 31.94 -5.78
N LEU A 180 -16.38 31.15 -6.46
CA LEU A 180 -16.55 29.69 -6.51
C LEU A 180 -15.48 29.00 -5.65
N VAL A 181 -15.90 28.37 -4.56
CA VAL A 181 -15.05 27.48 -3.76
C VAL A 181 -15.12 26.09 -4.39
N LEU A 182 -14.07 25.72 -5.13
CA LEU A 182 -13.99 24.49 -5.89
C LEU A 182 -13.18 23.44 -5.11
N GLY A 183 -13.89 22.52 -4.47
CA GLY A 183 -13.27 21.43 -3.69
C GLY A 183 -12.69 20.33 -4.58
N VAL A 184 -11.45 19.93 -4.31
CA VAL A 184 -10.84 18.75 -4.92
C VAL A 184 -11.38 17.51 -4.21
N ARG A 185 -12.19 16.72 -4.89
CA ARG A 185 -12.83 15.54 -4.30
C ARG A 185 -11.78 14.45 -4.03
N THR A 186 -11.69 13.82 -2.82
CA THR A 186 -12.72 13.55 -1.82
C THR A 186 -12.85 14.68 -0.77
N SER A 187 -11.77 15.04 -0.06
CA SER A 187 -11.78 15.96 1.07
C SER A 187 -12.39 17.32 0.73
N GLY A 188 -12.16 17.83 -0.47
CA GLY A 188 -12.77 19.09 -0.92
C GLY A 188 -14.30 19.09 -0.95
N ALA A 189 -14.98 17.93 -0.99
CA ALA A 189 -16.43 17.86 -0.87
C ALA A 189 -16.94 18.23 0.52
N TYR A 190 -16.07 18.14 1.52
CA TYR A 190 -16.34 18.46 2.92
C TYR A 190 -15.75 19.81 3.33
N LEU A 191 -14.66 20.25 2.71
CA LEU A 191 -14.00 21.52 3.03
C LEU A 191 -14.66 22.72 2.32
N ALA A 192 -14.98 22.57 1.03
CA ALA A 192 -15.46 23.68 0.21
C ALA A 192 -16.79 24.29 0.70
N PRO A 193 -17.82 23.53 1.12
CA PRO A 193 -19.04 24.11 1.64
C PRO A 193 -18.82 24.90 2.94
N LEU A 194 -17.96 24.45 3.85
CA LEU A 194 -17.63 25.16 5.08
C LEU A 194 -16.91 26.48 4.81
N ILE A 195 -15.94 26.45 3.89
CA ILE A 195 -15.24 27.68 3.50
C ILE A 195 -16.21 28.65 2.83
N ALA A 196 -17.11 28.18 1.95
CA ALA A 196 -18.12 29.04 1.32
C ALA A 196 -19.10 29.62 2.35
N ALA A 197 -19.55 28.84 3.33
CA ALA A 197 -20.39 29.29 4.43
C ALA A 197 -19.67 30.37 5.27
N SER A 198 -18.42 30.11 5.65
CA SER A 198 -17.61 31.08 6.41
C SER A 198 -17.34 32.37 5.64
N LEU A 199 -17.12 32.31 4.33
CA LEU A 199 -16.98 33.50 3.48
C LEU A 199 -18.28 34.34 3.45
N ARG A 200 -19.45 33.68 3.45
CA ARG A 200 -20.73 34.42 3.53
C ARG A 200 -20.86 35.20 4.85
N VAL A 201 -20.42 34.61 5.96
CA VAL A 201 -20.36 35.30 7.27
C VAL A 201 -19.43 36.52 7.21
N HIS A 202 -18.34 36.45 6.45
CA HIS A 202 -17.42 37.59 6.23
C HIS A 202 -17.84 38.55 5.14
N GLY A 203 -19.10 38.52 4.70
CA GLY A 203 -19.65 39.49 3.75
C GLY A 203 -19.51 39.13 2.26
N PHE A 204 -18.98 37.93 1.93
CA PHE A 204 -18.90 37.45 0.55
C PHE A 204 -20.19 36.69 0.17
N GLY A 205 -21.31 37.44 0.12
CA GLY A 205 -22.65 36.86 -0.05
C GLY A 205 -22.88 36.00 -1.30
N ARG A 206 -21.99 36.11 -2.31
CA ARG A 206 -22.04 35.30 -3.55
C ARG A 206 -21.06 34.13 -3.56
N ALA A 207 -20.55 33.71 -2.40
CA ALA A 207 -19.70 32.53 -2.29
C ALA A 207 -20.53 31.24 -2.42
N ALA A 208 -20.20 30.40 -3.41
CA ALA A 208 -20.83 29.11 -3.67
C ALA A 208 -19.78 28.02 -3.70
N ALA A 209 -20.17 26.78 -3.30
CA ALA A 209 -19.30 25.61 -3.34
C ALA A 209 -19.66 24.70 -4.52
N ALA A 210 -18.65 24.07 -5.09
CA ALA A 210 -18.78 22.94 -6.01
C ALA A 210 -17.56 22.03 -5.89
N THR A 211 -17.60 20.85 -6.51
CA THR A 211 -16.51 19.88 -6.43
C THR A 211 -16.07 19.39 -7.80
N ALA A 212 -14.81 18.96 -7.91
CA ALA A 212 -14.30 18.31 -9.11
C ALA A 212 -13.23 17.29 -8.76
N ARG A 213 -13.09 16.23 -9.59
CA ARG A 213 -11.95 15.31 -9.50
C ARG A 213 -10.80 15.74 -10.42
N PRO A 214 -9.53 15.57 -10.01
CA PRO A 214 -8.39 15.84 -10.88
C PRO A 214 -8.47 15.03 -12.18
N GLY A 215 -8.53 15.78 -13.32
CA GLY A 215 -8.69 15.16 -14.65
C GLY A 215 -10.14 14.80 -15.03
N GLY A 216 -11.11 15.06 -14.16
CA GLY A 216 -12.55 14.95 -14.44
C GLY A 216 -13.12 16.22 -15.08
N PRO A 217 -14.45 16.22 -15.40
CA PRO A 217 -15.15 17.41 -15.87
C PRO A 217 -15.23 18.45 -14.76
N LEU A 218 -15.17 19.71 -15.15
CA LEU A 218 -15.41 20.81 -14.23
C LEU A 218 -16.90 21.18 -14.17
N PRO A 219 -17.40 21.76 -13.05
CA PRO A 219 -18.78 22.18 -12.90
C PRO A 219 -19.05 23.45 -13.72
N ALA A 220 -19.33 23.29 -15.03
CA ALA A 220 -19.43 24.38 -15.99
C ALA A 220 -20.46 25.48 -15.59
N ALA A 221 -21.61 25.07 -15.04
CA ALA A 221 -22.63 26.01 -14.57
C ALA A 221 -22.14 26.86 -13.40
N ALA A 222 -21.40 26.28 -12.45
CA ALA A 222 -20.84 27.00 -11.31
C ALA A 222 -19.72 27.96 -11.75
N LEU A 223 -18.85 27.52 -12.67
CA LEU A 223 -17.82 28.39 -13.26
C LEU A 223 -18.44 29.59 -14.04
N ALA A 224 -19.50 29.33 -14.82
CA ALA A 224 -20.22 30.38 -15.52
C ALA A 224 -20.91 31.34 -14.54
N ALA A 225 -21.43 30.83 -13.42
CA ALA A 225 -22.03 31.68 -12.39
C ALA A 225 -20.99 32.54 -11.69
N ALA A 226 -19.79 32.05 -11.41
CA ALA A 226 -18.69 32.84 -10.84
C ALA A 226 -18.27 34.02 -11.75
N ARG A 227 -18.40 33.87 -13.06
CA ARG A 227 -18.07 34.91 -14.03
C ARG A 227 -19.17 36.00 -14.22
N ARG A 228 -20.42 35.65 -13.84
CA ARG A 228 -21.53 36.61 -13.98
C ARG A 228 -21.50 37.65 -12.86
N GLY A 229 -21.08 38.83 -13.14
CA GLY A 229 -21.07 39.94 -12.20
C GLY A 229 -20.26 41.15 -12.71
N ALA A 230 -20.48 42.34 -12.14
CA ALA A 230 -19.74 43.56 -12.48
C ALA A 230 -18.26 43.52 -12.01
N ALA A 231 -17.94 42.69 -11.04
CA ALA A 231 -16.58 42.46 -10.53
C ALA A 231 -16.02 41.14 -11.07
N LYS A 232 -14.71 41.09 -11.34
CA LYS A 232 -14.02 39.86 -11.77
C LYS A 232 -14.21 38.74 -10.74
N GLY A 233 -14.85 37.66 -11.15
CA GLY A 233 -15.07 36.48 -10.32
C GLY A 233 -13.76 35.73 -9.98
N ALA A 234 -13.77 34.97 -8.91
CA ALA A 234 -12.61 34.14 -8.55
C ALA A 234 -12.98 32.69 -8.23
N VAL A 235 -12.02 31.79 -8.47
CA VAL A 235 -12.12 30.38 -8.13
C VAL A 235 -11.09 30.04 -7.05
N LEU A 236 -11.58 29.61 -5.91
CA LEU A 236 -10.76 29.13 -4.78
C LEU A 236 -10.69 27.61 -4.84
N VAL A 237 -9.53 27.06 -5.24
CA VAL A 237 -9.32 25.61 -5.30
C VAL A 237 -8.91 25.11 -3.93
N VAL A 238 -9.73 24.24 -3.33
CA VAL A 238 -9.58 23.75 -1.96
C VAL A 238 -9.31 22.27 -1.94
N ASP A 239 -8.32 21.86 -1.17
CA ASP A 239 -7.98 20.44 -0.93
C ASP A 239 -7.49 20.24 0.51
N ASP A 240 -7.34 18.96 0.91
CA ASP A 240 -6.61 18.59 2.12
C ASP A 240 -5.11 19.00 2.00
N PRO A 241 -4.34 18.88 3.10
CA PRO A 241 -2.94 19.31 3.10
C PRO A 241 -2.12 18.64 2.00
N PRO A 242 -1.66 19.40 1.00
CA PRO A 242 -1.02 18.82 -0.17
C PRO A 242 0.37 18.28 0.14
N SER A 243 0.71 17.03 -0.31
CA SER A 243 2.08 16.52 -0.28
C SER A 243 2.91 17.14 -1.41
N THR A 244 2.48 16.91 -2.64
CA THR A 244 3.14 17.46 -3.84
C THR A 244 2.36 18.60 -4.46
N GLY A 245 1.07 18.73 -4.15
CA GLY A 245 0.16 19.69 -4.78
C GLY A 245 -0.31 19.30 -6.19
N GLY A 246 0.02 18.09 -6.66
CA GLY A 246 -0.31 17.67 -8.02
C GLY A 246 -1.80 17.65 -8.35
N SER A 247 -2.68 17.35 -7.39
CA SER A 247 -4.15 17.38 -7.54
C SER A 247 -4.64 18.80 -7.76
N ILE A 248 -4.25 19.72 -6.88
CA ILE A 248 -4.57 21.16 -7.00
C ILE A 248 -4.07 21.69 -8.33
N ALA A 249 -2.80 21.45 -8.68
CA ALA A 249 -2.21 21.93 -9.93
C ALA A 249 -2.96 21.45 -11.19
N LYS A 250 -3.50 20.23 -11.20
CA LYS A 250 -4.33 19.71 -12.30
C LYS A 250 -5.64 20.45 -12.42
N ILE A 251 -6.33 20.72 -11.31
CA ILE A 251 -7.58 21.51 -11.29
C ILE A 251 -7.31 22.94 -11.71
N VAL A 252 -6.30 23.61 -11.17
CA VAL A 252 -5.90 24.98 -11.52
C VAL A 252 -5.66 25.10 -13.03
N ARG A 253 -4.87 24.21 -13.63
CA ARG A 253 -4.66 24.18 -15.08
C ARG A 253 -5.96 23.99 -15.87
N SER A 254 -6.89 23.19 -15.36
CA SER A 254 -8.18 23.00 -16.00
C SER A 254 -9.06 24.24 -15.91
N VAL A 255 -9.11 24.91 -14.76
CA VAL A 255 -9.88 26.18 -14.56
C VAL A 255 -9.32 27.30 -15.45
N ARG A 256 -7.98 27.47 -15.50
CA ARG A 256 -7.32 28.42 -16.39
C ARG A 256 -7.66 28.21 -17.88
N ARG A 257 -7.73 26.94 -18.31
CA ARG A 257 -8.17 26.59 -19.69
C ARG A 257 -9.64 26.94 -19.99
N HIS A 258 -10.46 27.11 -18.97
CA HIS A 258 -11.82 27.64 -19.10
C HIS A 258 -11.85 29.17 -19.08
N GLY A 259 -10.69 29.84 -19.19
CA GLY A 259 -10.50 31.24 -19.40
C GLY A 259 -10.54 32.09 -18.14
N PHE A 260 -10.20 31.56 -16.98
CA PHE A 260 -9.87 32.36 -15.79
C PHE A 260 -8.41 32.79 -15.83
N GLU A 261 -8.14 34.05 -15.51
CA GLU A 261 -6.78 34.59 -15.41
C GLU A 261 -6.03 34.01 -14.21
N ALA A 262 -4.70 34.11 -14.21
CA ALA A 262 -3.87 33.59 -13.12
C ALA A 262 -4.24 34.21 -11.75
N SER A 263 -4.55 35.51 -11.71
CA SER A 263 -4.97 36.24 -10.51
C SER A 263 -6.39 35.88 -10.02
N GLU A 264 -7.21 35.26 -10.87
CA GLU A 264 -8.59 34.87 -10.55
C GLU A 264 -8.68 33.45 -9.97
N VAL A 265 -7.59 32.68 -9.98
CA VAL A 265 -7.53 31.33 -9.46
C VAL A 265 -6.56 31.27 -8.29
N LEU A 266 -7.04 30.88 -7.10
CA LEU A 266 -6.26 30.80 -5.88
C LEU A 266 -6.30 29.38 -5.32
N ALA A 267 -5.24 28.93 -4.65
CA ALA A 267 -5.24 27.72 -3.84
C ALA A 267 -5.49 28.06 -2.37
N VAL A 268 -6.37 27.31 -1.71
CA VAL A 268 -6.72 27.50 -0.30
C VAL A 268 -6.59 26.14 0.40
N TYR A 269 -5.67 26.03 1.34
CA TYR A 269 -5.41 24.76 2.03
C TYR A 269 -4.70 24.94 3.38
N ALA A 270 -4.81 23.97 4.27
CA ALA A 270 -3.96 23.85 5.42
C ALA A 270 -2.65 23.13 5.02
N SER A 271 -1.51 23.49 5.63
CA SER A 271 -0.22 22.84 5.33
C SER A 271 0.30 22.08 6.53
N PHE A 272 0.85 20.89 6.29
CA PHE A 272 1.76 20.27 7.25
C PHE A 272 3.07 21.07 7.32
N GLY A 273 3.82 20.96 8.42
CA GLY A 273 5.17 21.56 8.50
C GLY A 273 6.08 20.97 7.41
N GLY A 274 6.93 21.79 6.80
CA GLY A 274 7.91 21.35 5.81
C GLY A 274 7.88 22.13 4.50
N GLU A 275 8.49 21.57 3.44
CA GLU A 275 8.63 22.22 2.14
C GLU A 275 7.29 22.49 1.44
N PRO A 276 7.17 23.62 0.71
CA PRO A 276 5.99 23.93 -0.06
C PRO A 276 5.72 22.89 -1.14
N ALA A 277 4.44 22.67 -1.48
CA ALA A 277 3.99 21.71 -2.48
C ALA A 277 4.63 22.00 -3.87
N ARG A 278 5.65 21.23 -4.23
CA ARG A 278 6.55 21.46 -5.41
C ARG A 278 5.83 21.48 -6.75
N ALA A 279 4.66 20.86 -6.87
CA ALA A 279 3.91 20.79 -8.13
C ALA A 279 2.98 22.00 -8.35
N LEU A 280 2.83 22.89 -7.37
CA LEU A 280 1.99 24.08 -7.52
C LEU A 280 2.74 25.13 -8.36
N PRO A 281 2.05 25.76 -9.33
CA PRO A 281 2.64 26.86 -10.10
C PRO A 281 3.14 28.00 -9.18
N GLU A 282 4.28 28.58 -9.51
CA GLU A 282 4.87 29.68 -8.73
C GLU A 282 3.98 30.94 -8.74
N ASP A 283 3.32 31.20 -9.87
CA ASP A 283 2.40 32.32 -10.09
C ASP A 283 1.00 32.12 -9.46
N LEU A 284 0.77 31.00 -8.75
CA LEU A 284 -0.52 30.71 -8.14
C LEU A 284 -0.64 31.38 -6.77
N PRO A 285 -1.57 32.37 -6.61
CA PRO A 285 -1.86 32.96 -5.30
C PRO A 285 -2.36 31.89 -4.32
N ARG A 286 -1.98 31.99 -3.04
CA ARG A 286 -2.25 30.96 -2.03
C ARG A 286 -2.75 31.59 -0.73
N VAL A 287 -3.76 30.98 -0.15
CA VAL A 287 -4.17 31.22 1.24
C VAL A 287 -3.87 29.94 2.01
N VAL A 288 -2.94 30.02 2.95
CA VAL A 288 -2.43 28.84 3.66
C VAL A 288 -2.66 29.00 5.16
N LEU A 289 -3.17 27.94 5.79
CA LEU A 289 -3.18 27.78 7.23
C LEU A 289 -1.95 26.96 7.65
N PRO A 290 -0.97 27.58 8.32
CA PRO A 290 0.23 26.87 8.78
C PRO A 290 -0.09 25.81 9.83
N ALA A 291 0.71 24.73 9.86
CA ALA A 291 0.56 23.62 10.82
C ALA A 291 0.52 24.10 12.30
N ALA A 292 1.28 25.12 12.62
CA ALA A 292 1.31 25.71 13.96
C ALA A 292 -0.02 26.31 14.43
N GLU A 293 -0.93 26.61 13.51
CA GLU A 293 -2.18 27.32 13.82
C GLU A 293 -3.43 26.44 13.66
N TRP A 294 -3.27 25.16 13.37
CA TRP A 294 -4.40 24.25 13.27
C TRP A 294 -5.17 24.15 14.59
N HIS A 295 -6.47 24.02 14.51
CA HIS A 295 -7.36 23.98 15.67
C HIS A 295 -7.06 22.83 16.61
N ILE A 296 -6.68 21.66 16.10
CA ILE A 296 -6.30 20.49 16.90
C ILE A 296 -5.20 20.80 17.93
N ARG A 297 -4.22 21.66 17.60
CA ARG A 297 -3.18 22.08 18.54
C ARG A 297 -3.74 22.86 19.73
N ARG A 298 -4.81 23.64 19.50
CA ARG A 298 -5.49 24.34 20.61
C ARG A 298 -6.26 23.38 21.49
N LEU A 299 -6.89 22.34 20.89
CA LEU A 299 -7.61 21.29 21.61
C LEU A 299 -6.66 20.42 22.44
N LEU A 300 -5.42 20.20 21.98
CA LEU A 300 -4.37 19.48 22.69
C LEU A 300 -3.53 20.37 23.60
N GLY A 301 -3.84 21.65 23.74
CA GLY A 301 -3.16 22.56 24.66
C GLY A 301 -3.51 22.27 26.13
N GLY A 302 -2.54 22.47 27.04
CA GLY A 302 -2.59 22.02 28.43
C GLY A 302 -3.91 22.28 29.17
N ALA A 303 -4.45 23.50 29.12
CA ALA A 303 -5.71 23.82 29.80
C ALA A 303 -6.92 23.02 29.29
N ARG A 304 -6.98 22.77 27.98
CA ARG A 304 -8.06 21.96 27.38
C ARG A 304 -7.90 20.48 27.70
N VAL A 305 -6.67 19.98 27.67
CA VAL A 305 -6.36 18.61 28.07
C VAL A 305 -6.66 18.38 29.54
N GLU A 306 -6.31 19.31 30.41
CA GLU A 306 -6.65 19.25 31.82
C GLU A 306 -8.19 19.18 32.04
N GLU A 307 -8.96 20.05 31.36
CA GLU A 307 -10.42 20.03 31.39
C GLU A 307 -10.98 18.67 30.95
N LEU A 308 -10.44 18.11 29.87
CA LEU A 308 -10.82 16.81 29.34
C LEU A 308 -10.54 15.68 30.34
N VAL A 309 -9.36 15.67 30.96
CA VAL A 309 -8.97 14.68 31.98
C VAL A 309 -9.87 14.76 33.20
N ARG A 310 -10.09 15.97 33.76
CA ARG A 310 -10.94 16.15 34.92
C ARG A 310 -12.38 15.72 34.67
N ARG A 311 -12.89 15.94 33.46
CA ARG A 311 -14.22 15.49 33.04
C ARG A 311 -14.26 13.96 32.85
N ALA A 312 -13.24 13.38 32.21
CA ALA A 312 -13.16 11.94 31.96
C ALA A 312 -13.00 11.11 33.24
N LEU A 313 -12.33 11.68 34.24
CA LEU A 313 -12.13 11.07 35.55
C LEU A 313 -13.09 11.67 36.60
N ALA A 314 -14.24 12.19 36.19
CA ALA A 314 -15.25 12.73 37.09
C ALA A 314 -15.67 11.66 38.12
N GLY A 315 -15.57 12.01 39.41
CA GLY A 315 -15.78 11.07 40.55
C GLY A 315 -14.48 10.54 41.17
N GLN A 316 -13.30 10.87 40.59
CA GLN A 316 -11.99 10.64 41.18
C GLN A 316 -11.41 11.97 41.65
N ASP A 317 -10.57 11.96 42.71
CA ASP A 317 -9.89 13.16 43.19
C ASP A 317 -8.62 13.42 42.37
N VAL A 318 -8.79 14.15 41.24
CA VAL A 318 -7.68 14.54 40.34
C VAL A 318 -6.94 15.72 40.97
N VAL A 319 -5.79 15.44 41.56
CA VAL A 319 -4.93 16.41 42.25
C VAL A 319 -4.26 17.35 41.27
N ASP A 320 -3.62 16.81 40.22
CA ASP A 320 -2.86 17.59 39.26
C ASP A 320 -2.88 16.90 37.88
N VAL A 321 -2.67 17.68 36.81
CA VAL A 321 -2.57 17.20 35.42
C VAL A 321 -1.45 17.96 34.72
N ALA A 322 -0.49 17.22 34.16
CA ALA A 322 0.55 17.78 33.30
C ALA A 322 0.46 17.15 31.90
N SER A 323 0.72 17.93 30.87
CA SER A 323 0.79 17.46 29.48
C SER A 323 1.99 18.03 28.73
N ASP A 324 2.48 17.29 27.77
CA ASP A 324 3.47 17.78 26.82
C ASP A 324 2.87 18.90 25.94
N GLU A 325 3.71 19.76 25.40
CA GLU A 325 3.30 20.72 24.37
C GLU A 325 3.03 19.97 23.05
N PRO A 326 1.92 20.30 22.34
CA PRO A 326 1.59 19.64 21.08
C PRO A 326 2.62 19.98 19.99
N GLY A 327 3.12 18.95 19.33
CA GLY A 327 3.97 19.07 18.15
C GLY A 327 3.24 19.71 16.97
N LEU A 328 3.77 19.52 15.76
CA LEU A 328 3.09 19.93 14.52
C LEU A 328 2.38 18.73 13.90
N PRO A 329 1.15 18.92 13.35
CA PRO A 329 0.50 17.90 12.55
C PRO A 329 1.38 17.48 11.37
N ASP A 330 1.41 16.18 11.11
CA ASP A 330 2.10 15.60 9.97
C ASP A 330 1.26 14.50 9.29
N ARG A 331 1.87 13.71 8.41
CA ARG A 331 1.19 12.65 7.66
C ARG A 331 1.35 11.27 8.26
N SER A 332 2.08 11.14 9.35
CA SER A 332 2.47 9.84 9.90
C SER A 332 1.41 9.24 10.83
N GLY A 333 0.57 10.08 11.43
CA GLY A 333 -0.45 9.65 12.37
C GLY A 333 -1.23 10.82 12.95
N HIS A 334 -2.12 10.55 13.90
CA HIS A 334 -2.82 11.56 14.67
C HIS A 334 -1.86 12.35 15.57
N LEU A 335 -2.08 13.67 15.64
CA LEU A 335 -1.34 14.51 16.58
C LEU A 335 -1.74 14.13 18.00
N GLY A 336 -0.76 13.87 18.87
CA GLY A 336 -1.04 13.51 20.25
C GLY A 336 -0.01 14.03 21.22
N VAL A 337 -0.43 14.18 22.48
CA VAL A 337 0.40 14.60 23.61
C VAL A 337 0.33 13.55 24.71
N ARG A 338 1.45 13.35 25.41
CA ARG A 338 1.46 12.57 26.64
C ARG A 338 0.90 13.41 27.77
N VAL A 339 0.14 12.76 28.62
CA VAL A 339 -0.55 13.39 29.76
C VAL A 339 -0.28 12.56 30.99
N THR A 340 0.08 13.21 32.09
CA THR A 340 0.19 12.59 33.41
C THR A 340 -0.87 13.18 34.31
N ALA A 341 -1.71 12.34 34.88
CA ALA A 341 -2.69 12.74 35.88
C ALA A 341 -2.34 12.12 37.24
N TRP A 342 -2.35 12.92 38.27
CA TRP A 342 -2.21 12.45 39.64
C TRP A 342 -3.59 12.37 40.30
N VAL A 343 -3.97 11.17 40.69
CA VAL A 343 -5.27 10.88 41.27
C VAL A 343 -5.08 10.36 42.68
N ARG A 344 -5.83 10.91 43.65
CA ARG A 344 -5.81 10.47 45.04
C ARG A 344 -6.90 9.42 45.28
N ASP A 345 -6.50 8.29 45.86
CA ASP A 345 -7.39 7.25 46.37
C ASP A 345 -7.05 6.94 47.85
N GLU A 346 -7.70 5.94 48.45
CA GLU A 346 -7.46 5.53 49.82
C GLU A 346 -6.01 5.10 50.09
N SER A 347 -5.25 4.70 49.05
CA SER A 347 -3.85 4.28 49.19
C SER A 347 -2.85 5.40 48.99
N GLY A 348 -3.29 6.63 48.66
CA GLY A 348 -2.46 7.80 48.41
C GLY A 348 -2.61 8.40 46.99
N VAL A 349 -1.60 9.13 46.52
CA VAL A 349 -1.63 9.73 45.18
C VAL A 349 -0.97 8.79 44.19
N ARG A 350 -1.74 8.37 43.16
CA ARG A 350 -1.27 7.52 42.09
C ARG A 350 -1.11 8.32 40.80
N ARG A 351 -0.09 7.95 40.02
CA ARG A 351 0.19 8.52 38.73
C ARG A 351 -0.48 7.68 37.65
N HIS A 352 -1.25 8.34 36.79
CA HIS A 352 -1.87 7.75 35.58
C HIS A 352 -1.20 8.30 34.35
N GLU A 353 -0.65 7.43 33.52
CA GLU A 353 -0.12 7.77 32.21
C GLU A 353 -1.26 7.68 31.18
N LEU A 354 -1.50 8.80 30.52
CA LEU A 354 -2.54 8.97 29.53
C LEU A 354 -1.95 9.54 28.25
N ARG A 355 -2.75 9.47 27.17
CA ARG A 355 -2.46 10.12 25.90
C ARG A 355 -3.74 10.80 25.42
N ALA A 356 -3.64 12.07 25.08
CA ALA A 356 -4.66 12.80 24.35
C ALA A 356 -4.24 12.92 22.89
N GLU A 357 -5.07 12.49 21.94
CA GLU A 357 -4.73 12.48 20.53
C GLU A 357 -5.95 12.79 19.65
N GLY A 358 -5.72 13.30 18.43
CA GLY A 358 -6.76 13.44 17.44
C GLY A 358 -7.38 12.09 17.08
N ALA A 359 -8.68 12.08 16.76
CA ALA A 359 -9.40 10.87 16.35
C ALA A 359 -10.32 11.12 15.15
N GLY A 360 -10.35 12.37 14.66
CA GLY A 360 -11.28 12.79 13.62
C GLY A 360 -12.57 13.40 14.16
N THR A 361 -13.38 13.94 13.25
CA THR A 361 -14.54 14.78 13.57
C THR A 361 -15.85 14.00 13.49
N GLY A 362 -16.75 14.20 14.46
CA GLY A 362 -18.09 13.62 14.47
C GLY A 362 -18.07 12.08 14.48
N TYR A 363 -18.91 11.45 13.65
CA TYR A 363 -18.99 9.98 13.56
C TYR A 363 -17.67 9.33 13.10
N LEU A 364 -16.83 10.07 12.37
CA LEU A 364 -15.51 9.60 11.94
C LEU A 364 -14.58 9.39 13.16
N GLY A 365 -14.67 10.27 14.17
CA GLY A 365 -13.90 10.13 15.41
C GLY A 365 -14.51 9.07 16.35
N ARG A 366 -15.84 8.98 16.41
CA ARG A 366 -16.50 7.94 17.24
C ARG A 366 -16.19 6.51 16.81
N HIS A 367 -15.78 6.33 15.56
CA HIS A 367 -15.28 5.05 15.08
C HIS A 367 -14.10 4.52 15.93
N ALA A 368 -13.16 5.39 16.33
CA ALA A 368 -12.03 5.02 17.19
C ALA A 368 -12.50 4.46 18.54
N LEU A 369 -13.48 5.14 19.14
CA LEU A 369 -14.09 4.69 20.40
C LEU A 369 -14.77 3.32 20.25
N GLU A 370 -15.59 3.12 19.22
CA GLU A 370 -16.27 1.85 18.94
C GLU A 370 -15.30 0.68 18.76
N VAL A 371 -14.19 0.91 18.04
CA VAL A 371 -13.15 -0.11 17.86
C VAL A 371 -12.50 -0.43 19.21
N ALA A 372 -12.19 0.58 20.03
CA ALA A 372 -11.57 0.37 21.34
C ALA A 372 -12.46 -0.43 22.29
N GLU A 373 -13.75 -0.12 22.32
CA GLU A 373 -14.74 -0.82 23.16
C GLU A 373 -14.84 -2.29 22.79
N ARG A 374 -14.91 -2.61 21.50
CA ARG A 374 -14.96 -4.01 21.02
C ARG A 374 -13.65 -4.76 21.22
N MET A 375 -12.53 -4.04 21.18
CA MET A 375 -11.18 -4.61 21.35
C MET A 375 -10.67 -4.50 22.80
N THR A 376 -11.56 -4.30 23.76
CA THR A 376 -11.21 -4.19 25.18
C THR A 376 -10.22 -5.27 25.63
N GLY A 377 -9.17 -4.84 26.32
CA GLY A 377 -8.06 -5.67 26.80
C GLY A 377 -6.90 -5.85 25.80
N LEU A 378 -7.13 -5.62 24.52
CA LEU A 378 -6.12 -5.77 23.45
C LEU A 378 -5.61 -4.42 22.91
N VAL A 379 -6.32 -3.34 23.24
CA VAL A 379 -5.95 -1.96 22.91
C VAL A 379 -5.99 -1.12 24.20
N PRO A 380 -5.41 0.10 24.22
CA PRO A 380 -5.50 0.99 25.37
C PRO A 380 -6.95 1.32 25.73
N ALA A 381 -7.24 1.40 27.02
CA ALA A 381 -8.56 1.81 27.49
C ALA A 381 -8.81 3.28 27.11
N VAL A 382 -9.98 3.57 26.56
CA VAL A 382 -10.42 4.93 26.24
C VAL A 382 -11.27 5.48 27.38
N TYR A 383 -10.98 6.69 27.79
CA TYR A 383 -11.68 7.38 28.89
C TYR A 383 -12.70 8.40 28.38
N ALA A 384 -12.38 9.10 27.30
CA ALA A 384 -13.28 10.10 26.72
C ALA A 384 -12.97 10.37 25.25
N LEU A 385 -14.00 10.83 24.54
CA LEU A 385 -13.87 11.47 23.21
C LEU A 385 -14.64 12.79 23.28
N SER A 386 -13.97 13.90 23.00
CA SER A 386 -14.58 15.23 23.00
C SER A 386 -13.95 16.09 21.92
N ASP A 387 -14.79 16.69 21.08
CA ASP A 387 -14.40 17.63 20.02
C ASP A 387 -13.28 17.08 19.09
N GLY A 388 -13.33 15.78 18.78
CA GLY A 388 -12.33 15.11 17.94
C GLY A 388 -11.01 14.75 18.65
N VAL A 389 -10.94 14.92 19.98
CA VAL A 389 -9.80 14.48 20.80
C VAL A 389 -10.19 13.25 21.62
N LEU A 390 -9.43 12.18 21.49
CA LEU A 390 -9.54 10.94 22.23
C LEU A 390 -8.56 10.97 23.40
N LEU A 391 -9.06 10.69 24.61
CA LEU A 391 -8.23 10.48 25.81
C LEU A 391 -8.17 8.98 26.12
N ARG A 392 -6.99 8.41 26.13
CA ARG A 392 -6.78 6.98 26.40
C ARG A 392 -5.65 6.72 27.39
N ALA A 393 -5.59 5.50 27.91
CA ALA A 393 -4.44 5.02 28.65
C ALA A 393 -3.19 5.04 27.74
N SER A 394 -2.03 5.23 28.36
CA SER A 394 -0.74 5.11 27.71
C SER A 394 0.14 4.12 28.47
N GLY A 395 1.01 3.41 27.74
CA GLY A 395 1.96 2.45 28.28
C GLY A 395 3.38 2.74 27.82
N GLU A 396 4.30 1.88 28.21
CA GLU A 396 5.67 1.90 27.73
C GLU A 396 5.73 1.37 26.30
N ALA A 397 6.33 2.13 25.37
CA ALA A 397 6.46 1.73 23.99
C ALA A 397 7.25 0.42 23.86
N LEU A 398 6.71 -0.54 23.13
CA LEU A 398 7.33 -1.85 22.91
C LEU A 398 7.65 -2.01 21.43
N PRO A 399 8.92 -2.28 21.05
CA PRO A 399 9.22 -2.54 19.66
C PRO A 399 8.51 -3.83 19.17
N ALA A 400 8.01 -3.83 17.95
CA ALA A 400 7.25 -4.96 17.41
C ALA A 400 8.05 -6.29 17.44
N SER A 401 9.38 -6.22 17.34
CA SER A 401 10.28 -7.39 17.47
C SER A 401 10.27 -8.05 18.85
N ALA A 402 9.87 -7.31 19.90
CA ALA A 402 9.74 -7.83 21.26
C ALA A 402 8.33 -8.38 21.57
N VAL A 403 7.37 -8.23 20.65
CA VAL A 403 6.01 -8.74 20.82
C VAL A 403 5.96 -10.22 20.44
N PRO A 404 5.47 -11.10 21.35
CA PRO A 404 5.33 -12.52 21.04
C PRO A 404 4.36 -12.77 19.86
N ALA A 405 4.65 -13.77 19.04
CA ALA A 405 3.85 -14.09 17.86
C ALA A 405 2.39 -14.46 18.19
N ASP A 406 2.17 -15.13 19.30
CA ASP A 406 0.84 -15.49 19.80
C ASP A 406 0.01 -14.27 20.22
N VAL A 407 0.65 -13.23 20.78
CA VAL A 407 -0.01 -11.96 21.10
C VAL A 407 -0.45 -11.25 19.80
N MET A 408 0.40 -11.20 18.78
CA MET A 408 0.05 -10.63 17.47
C MET A 408 -1.12 -11.39 16.83
N VAL A 409 -1.04 -12.71 16.84
CA VAL A 409 -2.08 -13.58 16.29
C VAL A 409 -3.38 -13.45 17.08
N GLY A 410 -3.32 -13.40 18.41
CA GLY A 410 -4.48 -13.20 19.28
C GLY A 410 -5.21 -11.89 19.01
N TYR A 411 -4.46 -10.81 18.80
CA TYR A 411 -5.01 -9.51 18.41
C TYR A 411 -5.74 -9.57 17.05
N VAL A 412 -5.11 -10.16 16.04
CA VAL A 412 -5.69 -10.27 14.69
C VAL A 412 -6.91 -11.21 14.66
N ALA A 413 -6.85 -12.32 15.40
CA ALA A 413 -7.98 -13.23 15.55
C ALA A 413 -9.18 -12.54 16.23
N ALA A 414 -8.91 -11.73 17.27
CA ALA A 414 -9.95 -10.95 17.93
C ALA A 414 -10.58 -9.90 16.99
N ARG A 415 -9.80 -9.24 16.13
CA ARG A 415 -10.35 -8.33 15.10
C ARG A 415 -11.29 -9.08 14.15
N ARG A 416 -10.90 -10.26 13.66
CA ARG A 416 -11.74 -11.10 12.81
C ARG A 416 -13.08 -11.44 13.46
N GLU A 417 -13.08 -11.72 14.75
CA GLU A 417 -14.29 -12.11 15.51
C GLU A 417 -15.15 -10.91 15.90
N ARG A 418 -14.53 -9.92 16.58
CA ARG A 418 -15.25 -8.83 17.26
C ARG A 418 -15.58 -7.67 16.34
N LEU A 419 -14.80 -7.50 15.24
CA LEU A 419 -14.97 -6.42 14.25
C LEU A 419 -15.43 -6.95 12.89
N ARG A 420 -16.18 -8.06 12.88
CA ARG A 420 -16.70 -8.66 11.66
C ARG A 420 -17.68 -7.73 10.96
N VAL A 421 -17.61 -7.66 9.62
CA VAL A 421 -18.54 -6.91 8.77
C VAL A 421 -19.25 -7.84 7.79
N ALA A 422 -20.39 -7.38 7.25
CA ALA A 422 -21.27 -8.24 6.44
C ALA A 422 -20.68 -8.61 5.08
N CYS A 423 -19.89 -7.73 4.47
CA CYS A 423 -19.32 -7.95 3.14
C CYS A 423 -17.99 -7.18 2.95
N ASP A 424 -17.17 -7.63 2.03
CA ASP A 424 -15.89 -7.01 1.65
C ASP A 424 -16.14 -5.78 0.75
N ARG A 425 -16.50 -4.66 1.36
CA ARG A 425 -16.69 -3.38 0.66
C ARG A 425 -15.36 -2.78 0.20
N GLY A 426 -14.27 -3.06 0.92
CA GLY A 426 -12.93 -2.60 0.55
C GLY A 426 -12.54 -3.02 -0.86
N SER A 427 -12.88 -4.24 -1.27
CA SER A 427 -12.63 -4.74 -2.62
C SER A 427 -13.45 -4.05 -3.72
N GLU A 428 -14.49 -3.30 -3.37
CA GLU A 428 -15.31 -2.53 -4.32
C GLU A 428 -14.78 -1.11 -4.54
N LEU A 429 -14.02 -0.58 -3.62
CA LEU A 429 -13.47 0.78 -3.63
C LEU A 429 -12.31 0.94 -4.62
N ARG A 430 -12.64 0.95 -5.89
CA ARG A 430 -11.65 1.18 -6.95
C ARG A 430 -11.01 2.56 -6.84
N GLY A 431 -9.71 2.63 -7.16
CA GLY A 431 -8.93 3.88 -7.12
C GLY A 431 -8.43 4.26 -5.73
N ARG A 432 -8.84 3.56 -4.68
CA ARG A 432 -8.31 3.65 -3.31
C ARG A 432 -7.34 2.51 -2.98
N GLN A 433 -6.94 1.77 -4.00
CA GLN A 433 -5.90 0.75 -3.96
C GLN A 433 -6.25 -0.44 -3.05
N PRO A 434 -7.41 -1.10 -3.23
CA PRO A 434 -7.68 -2.36 -2.55
C PRO A 434 -6.59 -3.38 -2.85
N VAL A 435 -6.44 -4.40 -2.01
CA VAL A 435 -5.37 -5.40 -2.11
C VAL A 435 -5.25 -5.98 -3.51
N TRP A 436 -6.39 -6.32 -4.15
CA TRP A 436 -6.41 -6.83 -5.51
C TRP A 436 -5.89 -5.83 -6.55
N GLU A 437 -6.10 -4.53 -6.36
CA GLU A 437 -5.63 -3.51 -7.32
C GLU A 437 -4.12 -3.31 -7.23
N ILE A 438 -3.54 -3.32 -6.03
CA ILE A 438 -2.10 -3.27 -5.81
C ILE A 438 -1.45 -4.55 -6.35
N ALA A 439 -2.00 -5.72 -6.00
CA ALA A 439 -1.55 -7.00 -6.52
C ALA A 439 -1.56 -7.02 -8.05
N SER A 440 -2.64 -6.50 -8.68
CA SER A 440 -2.72 -6.37 -10.13
C SER A 440 -1.61 -5.50 -10.72
N ARG A 441 -1.21 -4.42 -10.04
CA ARG A 441 -0.07 -3.58 -10.48
C ARG A 441 1.25 -4.32 -10.37
N ILE A 442 1.46 -5.04 -9.28
CA ILE A 442 2.66 -5.85 -9.07
C ILE A 442 2.76 -6.90 -10.18
N PHE A 443 1.71 -7.70 -10.39
CA PHE A 443 1.75 -8.79 -11.37
C PHE A 443 1.72 -8.31 -12.83
N ALA A 444 1.12 -7.15 -13.13
CA ALA A 444 1.16 -6.56 -14.46
C ALA A 444 2.57 -6.13 -14.89
N SER A 445 3.47 -5.85 -13.94
CA SER A 445 4.86 -5.48 -14.25
C SER A 445 5.62 -6.56 -15.03
N GLY A 446 5.31 -7.84 -14.78
CA GLY A 446 5.88 -8.98 -15.51
C GLY A 446 5.55 -9.02 -17.00
N PHE A 447 4.50 -8.30 -17.44
CA PHE A 447 4.15 -8.15 -18.86
C PHE A 447 4.87 -6.98 -19.55
N GLY A 448 5.75 -6.26 -18.86
CA GLY A 448 6.51 -5.13 -19.38
C GLY A 448 5.59 -4.07 -20.00
N ARG A 449 5.87 -3.68 -21.27
CA ARG A 449 5.08 -2.65 -21.98
C ARG A 449 3.60 -3.02 -22.23
N LEU A 450 3.25 -4.30 -22.19
CA LEU A 450 1.87 -4.77 -22.35
C LEU A 450 1.08 -4.75 -21.03
N GLY A 451 1.74 -4.63 -19.88
CA GLY A 451 1.13 -4.60 -18.56
C GLY A 451 -0.06 -3.65 -18.42
N PRO A 452 0.01 -2.38 -18.87
CA PRO A 452 -1.09 -1.43 -18.79
C PRO A 452 -2.36 -1.87 -19.54
N VAL A 453 -2.23 -2.66 -20.62
CA VAL A 453 -3.36 -3.17 -21.41
C VAL A 453 -3.89 -4.48 -20.84
N VAL A 454 -3.00 -5.40 -20.47
CA VAL A 454 -3.36 -6.73 -19.95
C VAL A 454 -4.02 -6.61 -18.57
N ARG A 455 -3.58 -5.67 -17.77
CA ARG A 455 -4.07 -5.47 -16.41
C ARG A 455 -5.59 -5.29 -16.33
N PRO A 456 -6.23 -4.26 -16.93
CA PRO A 456 -7.67 -4.02 -16.78
C PRO A 456 -8.53 -5.12 -17.43
N VAL A 457 -8.01 -5.81 -18.45
CA VAL A 457 -8.76 -6.81 -19.23
C VAL A 457 -8.69 -8.20 -18.60
N LEU A 458 -7.53 -8.62 -18.10
CA LEU A 458 -7.30 -9.98 -17.61
C LEU A 458 -6.97 -10.04 -16.13
N ILE A 459 -6.02 -9.22 -15.64
CA ILE A 459 -5.48 -9.38 -14.29
C ILE A 459 -6.44 -8.83 -13.23
N ASP A 460 -6.95 -7.60 -13.40
CA ASP A 460 -7.88 -6.98 -12.44
C ASP A 460 -9.10 -7.87 -12.14
N PRO A 461 -9.85 -8.40 -13.14
CA PRO A 461 -10.99 -9.25 -12.86
C PRO A 461 -10.63 -10.55 -12.13
N LEU A 462 -9.48 -11.16 -12.50
CA LEU A 462 -9.00 -12.41 -11.91
C LEU A 462 -8.63 -12.21 -10.44
N LEU A 463 -7.79 -11.22 -10.16
CA LEU A 463 -7.32 -10.97 -8.80
C LEU A 463 -8.43 -10.39 -7.91
N ARG A 464 -9.34 -9.57 -8.45
CA ARG A 464 -10.50 -9.12 -7.69
C ARG A 464 -11.35 -10.31 -7.23
N SER A 465 -11.71 -11.21 -8.13
CA SER A 465 -12.47 -12.42 -7.77
C SER A 465 -11.70 -13.30 -6.78
N ALA A 466 -10.39 -13.44 -6.99
CA ALA A 466 -9.56 -14.31 -6.21
C ALA A 466 -9.24 -13.75 -4.80
N LEU A 467 -9.20 -12.46 -4.59
CA LEU A 467 -8.79 -11.80 -3.35
C LEU A 467 -9.95 -11.20 -2.56
N THR A 468 -11.19 -11.33 -2.99
CA THR A 468 -12.37 -10.96 -2.19
C THR A 468 -12.38 -11.81 -0.91
N SER A 469 -12.54 -11.16 0.25
CA SER A 469 -12.61 -11.86 1.54
C SER A 469 -13.99 -12.49 1.76
N ALA A 470 -14.02 -13.74 2.21
CA ALA A 470 -15.26 -14.42 2.60
C ALA A 470 -15.70 -14.04 4.04
N ASN A 471 -14.74 -13.73 4.89
CA ASN A 471 -14.94 -13.36 6.29
C ASN A 471 -14.29 -11.99 6.57
N PRO A 472 -14.81 -10.89 5.95
CA PRO A 472 -14.20 -9.59 6.13
C PRO A 472 -14.44 -9.06 7.55
N CYS A 473 -13.44 -8.34 8.03
CA CYS A 473 -13.51 -7.60 9.28
C CYS A 473 -12.86 -6.23 9.10
N LEU A 474 -13.04 -5.36 10.07
CA LEU A 474 -12.25 -4.14 10.14
C LEU A 474 -10.79 -4.50 10.43
N THR A 475 -9.90 -4.26 9.47
CA THR A 475 -8.46 -4.52 9.59
C THR A 475 -7.76 -3.43 10.40
N ASP A 476 -6.60 -3.74 10.96
CA ASP A 476 -5.69 -2.75 11.52
C ASP A 476 -5.15 -1.82 10.42
N GLY A 477 -4.80 -2.41 9.28
CA GLY A 477 -4.37 -1.71 8.08
C GLY A 477 -2.97 -1.11 8.15
N THR A 478 -2.28 -1.18 9.30
CA THR A 478 -0.91 -0.68 9.45
C THR A 478 0.06 -1.54 8.65
N THR A 479 0.74 -0.94 7.70
CA THR A 479 1.68 -1.63 6.81
C THR A 479 2.85 -2.26 7.58
N ALA A 480 3.36 -1.58 8.61
CA ALA A 480 4.47 -2.06 9.42
C ALA A 480 4.03 -2.95 10.58
N PHE A 481 2.75 -3.01 10.90
CA PHE A 481 2.20 -3.70 12.08
C PHE A 481 2.96 -3.37 13.37
N ALA A 482 3.28 -2.09 13.54
CA ALA A 482 4.09 -1.53 14.61
C ALA A 482 3.23 -0.93 15.73
N ALA A 483 3.83 -0.13 16.59
CA ALA A 483 3.20 0.62 17.67
C ALA A 483 2.45 -0.25 18.68
N TRP A 484 3.21 -1.00 19.43
CA TRP A 484 2.77 -1.75 20.60
C TRP A 484 3.18 -1.05 21.88
N GLU A 485 2.45 -1.28 22.96
CA GLU A 485 2.79 -0.77 24.27
C GLU A 485 2.60 -1.83 25.36
N LYS A 486 3.35 -1.70 26.45
CA LYS A 486 3.21 -2.49 27.66
C LYS A 486 2.53 -1.63 28.73
N SER A 487 1.37 -2.06 29.21
CA SER A 487 0.65 -1.38 30.30
C SER A 487 1.41 -1.47 31.62
N ALA A 488 1.05 -0.64 32.58
CA ALA A 488 1.60 -0.66 33.94
C ALA A 488 1.48 -2.04 34.65
N ILE A 489 0.50 -2.85 34.28
CA ILE A 489 0.30 -4.22 34.79
C ILE A 489 0.97 -5.29 33.93
N GLY A 490 1.78 -4.90 32.94
CA GLY A 490 2.55 -5.83 32.11
C GLY A 490 1.83 -6.36 30.86
N THR A 491 0.56 -6.00 30.62
CA THR A 491 -0.19 -6.46 29.45
C THR A 491 0.28 -5.75 28.20
N VAL A 492 0.59 -6.52 27.13
CA VAL A 492 0.94 -6.00 25.81
C VAL A 492 -0.34 -5.66 25.04
N ARG A 493 -0.39 -4.46 24.45
CA ARG A 493 -1.55 -3.92 23.73
C ARG A 493 -1.10 -3.25 22.44
N LYS A 494 -2.00 -3.23 21.43
CA LYS A 494 -1.78 -2.50 20.17
C LYS A 494 -2.17 -1.03 20.36
N ALA A 495 -1.19 -0.14 20.28
CA ALA A 495 -1.38 1.28 20.62
C ALA A 495 -2.08 2.08 19.50
N ASP A 496 -1.70 1.82 18.23
CA ASP A 496 -2.23 2.51 17.03
C ASP A 496 -3.30 1.67 16.31
N TYR A 497 -4.22 1.11 17.05
CA TYR A 497 -5.24 0.15 16.56
C TYR A 497 -6.16 0.70 15.47
N GLU A 498 -6.03 1.96 15.10
CA GLU A 498 -6.90 2.69 14.20
C GLU A 498 -6.17 3.49 13.12
N ASP A 499 -4.85 3.58 13.17
CA ASP A 499 -4.02 4.43 12.30
C ASP A 499 -3.85 3.90 10.87
N GLY A 500 -4.35 2.73 10.55
CA GLY A 500 -4.24 2.12 9.23
C GLY A 500 -4.80 2.94 8.07
N PHE A 501 -5.56 3.98 8.37
CA PHE A 501 -6.18 4.88 7.39
C PHE A 501 -5.29 6.04 6.93
N PHE A 502 -4.17 6.27 7.59
CA PHE A 502 -3.20 7.29 7.16
C PHE A 502 -2.49 6.95 5.87
N SER A 503 -2.41 5.68 5.53
CA SER A 503 -1.98 5.29 4.20
C SER A 503 -3.15 5.51 3.22
N HIS A 504 -2.83 5.77 1.95
CA HIS A 504 -3.83 5.85 0.88
C HIS A 504 -4.59 4.54 0.61
N LEU A 505 -4.44 3.59 1.51
CA LEU A 505 -5.04 2.28 1.49
C LEU A 505 -6.27 2.36 2.36
N ASP A 506 -7.38 2.77 1.84
CA ASP A 506 -8.66 2.70 2.57
C ASP A 506 -9.12 1.25 2.77
N LEU A 507 -8.25 0.44 3.35
CA LEU A 507 -8.52 -0.93 3.73
C LEU A 507 -9.16 -0.96 5.12
N ALA A 508 -10.30 -0.30 5.25
CA ALA A 508 -11.05 -0.39 6.48
C ALA A 508 -11.53 -1.83 6.74
N CYS A 509 -11.97 -2.52 5.69
CA CYS A 509 -12.61 -3.82 5.82
C CYS A 509 -11.97 -4.82 4.85
N TYR A 510 -11.33 -5.86 5.38
CA TYR A 510 -10.72 -6.90 4.58
C TYR A 510 -10.51 -8.19 5.40
N ASP A 511 -9.70 -9.10 4.89
CA ASP A 511 -9.25 -10.32 5.57
C ASP A 511 -8.25 -9.99 6.69
N ALA A 512 -8.52 -10.43 7.90
CA ALA A 512 -7.65 -10.21 9.06
C ALA A 512 -6.20 -10.73 8.85
N ALA A 513 -6.02 -11.82 8.10
CA ALA A 513 -4.71 -12.37 7.80
C ALA A 513 -3.81 -11.40 7.00
N TYR A 514 -4.38 -10.38 6.38
CA TYR A 514 -3.62 -9.32 5.70
C TYR A 514 -2.76 -8.51 6.67
N ASP A 515 -3.23 -8.25 7.88
CA ASP A 515 -2.47 -7.53 8.91
C ASP A 515 -1.26 -8.35 9.38
N LEU A 516 -1.44 -9.68 9.58
CA LEU A 516 -0.33 -10.59 9.90
C LEU A 516 0.74 -10.64 8.80
N ALA A 517 0.35 -10.49 7.54
CA ALA A 517 1.31 -10.41 6.45
C ALA A 517 2.19 -9.16 6.55
N GLY A 518 1.69 -8.06 7.10
CA GLY A 518 2.46 -6.86 7.45
C GLY A 518 3.53 -7.18 8.51
N ALA A 519 3.14 -7.86 9.59
CA ALA A 519 4.08 -8.32 10.61
C ALA A 519 5.16 -9.25 10.02
N ALA A 520 4.76 -10.22 9.18
CA ALA A 520 5.69 -11.14 8.54
C ALA A 520 6.69 -10.45 7.59
N VAL A 521 6.33 -9.33 7.00
CA VAL A 521 7.24 -8.53 6.15
C VAL A 521 8.19 -7.70 7.00
N ALA A 522 7.69 -7.07 8.07
CA ALA A 522 8.48 -6.25 8.98
C ALA A 522 9.41 -7.08 9.87
N LEU A 523 8.97 -8.27 10.30
CA LEU A 523 9.66 -9.15 11.25
C LEU A 523 9.92 -10.53 10.63
N PRO A 524 10.91 -10.68 9.76
CA PRO A 524 11.17 -11.93 9.04
C PRO A 524 11.45 -13.14 9.93
N GLU A 525 11.94 -12.94 11.16
CA GLU A 525 12.23 -13.98 12.14
C GLU A 525 10.96 -14.73 12.59
N THR A 526 9.83 -14.02 12.76
CA THR A 526 8.56 -14.60 13.22
C THR A 526 7.72 -15.18 12.08
N ARG A 527 8.11 -14.92 10.83
CA ARG A 527 7.34 -15.24 9.62
C ARG A 527 6.90 -16.69 9.54
N PRO A 528 7.76 -17.70 9.78
CA PRO A 528 7.38 -19.12 9.62
C PRO A 528 6.27 -19.55 10.59
N ALA A 529 6.21 -18.96 11.79
CA ALA A 529 5.28 -19.35 12.84
C ALA A 529 3.88 -18.72 12.68
N LEU A 530 3.77 -17.54 12.09
CA LEU A 530 2.52 -16.76 12.04
C LEU A 530 1.35 -17.48 11.36
N PRO A 531 1.50 -18.11 10.16
CA PRO A 531 0.38 -18.80 9.52
C PRO A 531 -0.13 -19.98 10.34
N ALA A 532 0.77 -20.79 10.91
CA ALA A 532 0.40 -21.95 11.72
C ALA A 532 -0.26 -21.52 13.05
N ALA A 533 0.26 -20.49 13.69
CA ALA A 533 -0.35 -19.94 14.90
C ALA A 533 -1.74 -19.37 14.62
N TYR A 534 -1.92 -18.68 13.47
CA TYR A 534 -3.23 -18.18 13.05
C TYR A 534 -4.22 -19.30 12.76
N GLU A 535 -3.81 -20.35 12.04
CA GLU A 535 -4.62 -21.54 11.79
C GLU A 535 -5.08 -22.19 13.11
N SER A 536 -4.17 -22.30 14.07
CA SER A 536 -4.48 -22.84 15.41
C SER A 536 -5.49 -21.97 16.16
N ALA A 537 -5.39 -20.65 16.07
CA ALA A 537 -6.28 -19.71 16.77
C ALA A 537 -7.65 -19.56 16.13
N VAL A 538 -7.75 -19.67 14.81
CA VAL A 538 -8.95 -19.34 14.01
C VAL A 538 -9.63 -20.61 13.47
N GLY A 539 -8.92 -21.72 13.39
CA GLY A 539 -9.40 -22.98 12.82
C GLY A 539 -9.42 -23.03 11.29
N GLU A 540 -8.88 -22.01 10.62
CA GLU A 540 -8.83 -21.93 9.15
C GLU A 540 -7.41 -21.62 8.66
N PRO A 541 -6.84 -22.44 7.73
CA PRO A 541 -5.53 -22.17 7.18
C PRO A 541 -5.55 -20.97 6.22
N ILE A 542 -4.47 -20.21 6.19
CA ILE A 542 -4.27 -19.19 5.19
C ILE A 542 -3.75 -19.86 3.91
N PRO A 543 -4.47 -19.79 2.77
CA PRO A 543 -3.99 -20.39 1.52
C PRO A 543 -2.62 -19.81 1.12
N PRO A 544 -1.63 -20.63 0.71
CA PRO A 544 -0.26 -20.21 0.43
C PRO A 544 -0.15 -19.06 -0.56
N SER A 545 -0.92 -19.11 -1.67
CA SER A 545 -0.95 -18.03 -2.66
C SER A 545 -1.55 -16.73 -2.12
N ARG A 546 -2.57 -16.81 -1.25
CA ARG A 546 -3.15 -15.65 -0.59
C ARG A 546 -2.13 -15.00 0.35
N TRP A 547 -1.47 -15.80 1.18
CA TRP A 547 -0.41 -15.35 2.07
C TRP A 547 0.73 -14.65 1.32
N CYS A 548 1.20 -15.25 0.23
CA CYS A 548 2.22 -14.66 -0.63
C CYS A 548 1.79 -13.30 -1.21
N VAL A 549 0.56 -13.22 -1.76
CA VAL A 549 0.05 -11.96 -2.33
C VAL A 549 -0.07 -10.89 -1.27
N TYR A 550 -0.53 -11.21 -0.07
CA TYR A 550 -0.60 -10.28 1.04
C TYR A 550 0.77 -9.73 1.41
N GLN A 551 1.78 -10.59 1.54
CA GLN A 551 3.16 -10.16 1.79
C GLN A 551 3.71 -9.28 0.66
N CYS A 552 3.44 -9.61 -0.59
CA CYS A 552 3.86 -8.79 -1.74
C CYS A 552 3.23 -7.39 -1.70
N VAL A 553 1.95 -7.30 -1.36
CA VAL A 553 1.23 -6.03 -1.24
C VAL A 553 1.73 -5.22 -0.04
N GLN A 554 1.91 -5.84 1.11
CA GLN A 554 2.46 -5.18 2.30
C GLN A 554 3.88 -4.64 2.05
N ALA A 555 4.76 -5.43 1.43
CA ALA A 555 6.10 -4.99 1.07
C ALA A 555 6.08 -3.82 0.05
N TRP A 556 5.13 -3.84 -0.89
CA TRP A 556 4.98 -2.73 -1.84
C TRP A 556 4.51 -1.45 -1.15
N ASN A 557 3.65 -1.56 -0.12
CA ASN A 557 3.20 -0.44 0.68
C ASN A 557 4.32 0.16 1.53
N LEU A 558 5.13 -0.66 2.20
CA LEU A 558 6.31 -0.21 2.94
C LEU A 558 7.24 0.63 2.07
N ARG A 559 7.47 0.21 0.82
CA ARG A 559 8.25 1.00 -0.14
C ARG A 559 7.66 2.38 -0.42
N ARG A 560 6.33 2.49 -0.45
CA ARG A 560 5.65 3.76 -0.73
C ARG A 560 5.69 4.75 0.43
N VAL A 561 5.61 4.27 1.66
CA VAL A 561 5.66 5.13 2.84
C VAL A 561 7.08 5.49 3.24
N GLY A 562 8.11 4.97 2.53
CA GLY A 562 9.51 5.32 2.79
C GLY A 562 10.03 4.78 4.12
N ALA A 563 9.39 3.75 4.68
CA ALA A 563 9.85 3.12 5.90
C ALA A 563 11.27 2.54 5.68
N ALA A 564 12.25 3.09 6.38
CA ALA A 564 13.68 2.88 6.13
C ALA A 564 14.20 1.51 6.57
N ASP A 565 13.51 0.82 7.48
CA ASP A 565 14.02 -0.38 8.14
C ASP A 565 13.65 -1.68 7.41
N GLY A 566 14.05 -1.81 6.16
CA GLY A 566 13.85 -3.06 5.42
C GLY A 566 14.11 -2.93 3.92
N ASP A 567 14.28 -4.07 3.26
CA ASP A 567 14.33 -4.17 1.79
C ASP A 567 13.00 -4.73 1.27
N PRO A 568 12.05 -3.86 0.85
CA PRO A 568 10.74 -4.30 0.38
C PRO A 568 10.83 -5.23 -0.85
N ARG A 569 11.84 -5.06 -1.71
CA ARG A 569 12.05 -5.95 -2.87
C ARG A 569 12.48 -7.34 -2.43
N ARG A 570 13.38 -7.42 -1.46
CA ARG A 570 13.79 -8.69 -0.86
C ARG A 570 12.63 -9.38 -0.15
N ALA A 571 11.78 -8.60 0.54
CA ALA A 571 10.57 -9.16 1.18
C ALA A 571 9.60 -9.76 0.14
N GLN A 572 9.37 -9.09 -1.00
CA GLN A 572 8.59 -9.63 -2.12
C GLN A 572 9.23 -10.88 -2.71
N ALA A 573 10.55 -10.86 -2.94
CA ALA A 573 11.28 -12.03 -3.43
C ALA A 573 11.12 -13.23 -2.51
N ARG A 574 11.30 -13.05 -1.20
CA ARG A 574 11.10 -14.12 -0.20
C ARG A 574 9.68 -14.67 -0.18
N ALA A 575 8.66 -13.81 -0.33
CA ALA A 575 7.28 -14.24 -0.39
C ALA A 575 7.02 -15.14 -1.60
N LEU A 576 7.53 -14.76 -2.78
CA LEU A 576 7.44 -15.56 -4.00
C LEU A 576 8.24 -16.86 -3.89
N GLN A 577 9.48 -16.80 -3.41
CA GLN A 577 10.33 -17.98 -3.20
C GLN A 577 9.67 -18.98 -2.23
N GLY A 578 9.13 -18.49 -1.11
CA GLY A 578 8.41 -19.30 -0.13
C GLY A 578 7.18 -19.99 -0.72
N LEU A 579 6.37 -19.27 -1.52
CA LEU A 579 5.22 -19.86 -2.22
C LEU A 579 5.64 -21.00 -3.13
N PHE A 580 6.61 -20.75 -4.02
CA PHE A 580 7.05 -21.77 -4.96
C PHE A 580 7.71 -22.96 -4.25
N GLY A 581 8.54 -22.70 -3.23
CA GLY A 581 9.13 -23.76 -2.41
C GLY A 581 8.06 -24.64 -1.75
N GLN A 582 7.05 -24.04 -1.13
CA GLN A 582 5.96 -24.76 -0.48
C GLN A 582 5.13 -25.58 -1.50
N LEU A 583 4.76 -24.99 -2.63
CA LEU A 583 3.90 -25.65 -3.62
C LEU A 583 4.58 -26.77 -4.40
N PHE A 584 5.88 -26.68 -4.62
CA PHE A 584 6.61 -27.62 -5.48
C PHE A 584 7.51 -28.59 -4.71
N LEU A 585 7.92 -28.26 -3.49
CA LEU A 585 8.88 -29.04 -2.73
C LEU A 585 8.35 -29.44 -1.34
N GLY A 586 7.19 -28.94 -0.93
CA GLY A 586 6.65 -29.12 0.42
C GLY A 586 6.29 -30.56 0.77
N ASP A 587 5.97 -31.38 -0.23
CA ASP A 587 5.63 -32.82 -0.12
C ASP A 587 6.84 -33.77 -0.29
N LEU A 588 8.04 -33.22 -0.48
CA LEU A 588 9.28 -34.03 -0.55
C LEU A 588 9.91 -34.09 0.84
N ASP A 589 9.76 -35.19 1.54
CA ASP A 589 10.24 -35.36 2.91
C ASP A 589 11.71 -35.80 2.99
N ASP A 590 12.22 -36.50 1.97
CA ASP A 590 13.58 -37.03 1.96
C ASP A 590 14.64 -35.96 1.64
N GLU A 591 15.70 -35.91 2.45
CA GLU A 591 16.89 -35.14 2.08
C GLU A 591 17.71 -35.93 1.04
N PRO A 592 18.05 -35.30 -0.11
CA PRO A 592 18.81 -36.00 -1.14
C PRO A 592 20.24 -36.25 -0.69
N THR A 593 20.71 -37.49 -0.92
CA THR A 593 22.06 -37.97 -0.57
C THR A 593 22.92 -38.31 -1.78
N GLY A 594 22.38 -38.14 -2.99
CA GLY A 594 23.05 -38.46 -4.26
C GLY A 594 24.03 -37.39 -4.74
N PRO A 595 24.42 -37.44 -6.01
CA PRO A 595 25.42 -36.55 -6.60
C PRO A 595 25.03 -35.07 -6.56
N TRP A 596 26.05 -34.20 -6.72
CA TRP A 596 25.89 -32.76 -6.67
C TRP A 596 25.48 -32.15 -8.01
N CYS A 597 24.63 -31.17 -7.95
CA CYS A 597 24.30 -30.25 -9.04
C CYS A 597 24.57 -28.82 -8.60
N VAL A 598 25.08 -27.98 -9.52
CA VAL A 598 25.37 -26.57 -9.28
C VAL A 598 24.54 -25.71 -10.23
N LEU A 599 23.77 -24.79 -9.68
CA LEU A 599 22.91 -23.90 -10.47
C LEU A 599 23.25 -22.44 -10.23
N ASP A 600 23.39 -21.67 -11.32
CA ASP A 600 23.34 -20.21 -11.20
C ASP A 600 21.92 -19.75 -10.89
N VAL A 601 21.77 -18.54 -10.38
CA VAL A 601 20.49 -17.96 -9.98
C VAL A 601 19.89 -17.12 -11.11
N ASP A 602 20.55 -16.01 -11.46
CA ASP A 602 20.03 -15.05 -12.40
C ASP A 602 20.02 -15.62 -13.82
N GLY A 603 18.87 -15.58 -14.52
CA GLY A 603 18.74 -16.13 -15.85
C GLY A 603 18.63 -17.67 -15.93
N VAL A 604 18.90 -18.40 -14.85
CA VAL A 604 18.82 -19.87 -14.76
C VAL A 604 17.70 -20.31 -13.85
N LEU A 605 17.79 -20.06 -12.54
CA LEU A 605 16.77 -20.44 -11.55
C LEU A 605 15.69 -19.36 -11.39
N GLU A 606 16.08 -18.11 -11.48
CA GLU A 606 15.20 -16.95 -11.33
C GLU A 606 15.32 -15.98 -12.53
N LEU A 607 14.29 -15.15 -12.67
CA LEU A 607 14.25 -14.06 -13.63
C LEU A 607 13.86 -12.75 -12.93
N ASP A 608 14.09 -11.62 -13.58
CA ASP A 608 13.58 -10.35 -13.09
C ASP A 608 12.08 -10.23 -13.38
N PHE A 609 11.30 -10.08 -12.32
CA PHE A 609 9.86 -9.88 -12.37
C PHE A 609 9.53 -8.46 -11.87
N GLY A 610 9.61 -7.48 -12.77
CA GLY A 610 9.32 -6.09 -12.42
C GLY A 610 10.25 -5.48 -11.36
N GLY A 611 11.52 -5.86 -11.37
CA GLY A 611 12.54 -5.44 -10.42
C GLY A 611 12.63 -6.31 -9.16
N VAL A 612 11.95 -7.47 -9.14
CA VAL A 612 12.00 -8.45 -8.06
C VAL A 612 12.44 -9.80 -8.64
N PRO A 613 13.49 -10.46 -8.09
CA PRO A 613 13.89 -11.78 -8.54
C PRO A 613 12.82 -12.82 -8.15
N ALA A 614 12.37 -13.60 -9.13
CA ALA A 614 11.35 -14.61 -8.94
C ALA A 614 11.63 -15.87 -9.77
N THR A 615 11.34 -17.02 -9.20
CA THR A 615 11.40 -18.31 -9.89
C THR A 615 10.11 -18.55 -10.70
N THR A 616 10.09 -19.62 -11.49
CA THR A 616 8.96 -19.97 -12.38
C THR A 616 8.54 -21.41 -12.21
N VAL A 617 7.38 -21.77 -12.78
CA VAL A 617 6.89 -23.14 -12.79
C VAL A 617 7.90 -24.10 -13.44
N ALA A 618 8.56 -23.70 -14.54
CA ALA A 618 9.55 -24.53 -15.20
C ALA A 618 10.79 -24.78 -14.33
N ALA A 619 11.31 -23.73 -13.69
CA ALA A 619 12.46 -23.86 -12.79
C ALA A 619 12.14 -24.76 -11.58
N MET A 620 10.98 -24.54 -10.95
CA MET A 620 10.61 -25.32 -9.76
C MET A 620 10.27 -26.77 -10.10
N THR A 621 9.72 -27.03 -11.26
CA THR A 621 9.53 -28.41 -11.75
C THR A 621 10.87 -29.09 -12.00
N ALA A 622 11.85 -28.38 -12.51
CA ALA A 622 13.21 -28.89 -12.71
C ALA A 622 13.90 -29.16 -11.38
N LEU A 623 13.81 -28.22 -10.42
CA LEU A 623 14.39 -28.38 -9.09
C LEU A 623 13.74 -29.55 -8.31
N ARG A 624 12.39 -29.65 -8.38
CA ARG A 624 11.66 -30.81 -7.85
C ARG A 624 12.16 -32.12 -8.46
N ALA A 625 12.38 -32.17 -9.75
CA ALA A 625 12.88 -33.36 -10.42
C ALA A 625 14.28 -33.75 -9.93
N LEU A 626 15.20 -32.78 -9.78
CA LEU A 626 16.52 -33.03 -9.19
C LEU A 626 16.38 -33.65 -7.81
N ARG A 627 15.67 -33.00 -6.89
CA ARG A 627 15.51 -33.48 -5.51
C ARG A 627 14.81 -34.83 -5.44
N ALA A 628 13.71 -35.02 -6.15
CA ALA A 628 12.98 -36.30 -6.16
C ALA A 628 13.80 -37.45 -6.72
N HIS A 629 14.77 -37.17 -7.57
CA HIS A 629 15.74 -38.18 -8.07
C HIS A 629 17.01 -38.30 -7.22
N GLY A 630 17.04 -37.62 -6.06
CA GLY A 630 18.09 -37.73 -5.06
C GLY A 630 19.30 -36.82 -5.27
N PHE A 631 19.29 -35.91 -6.22
CA PHE A 631 20.40 -34.95 -6.44
C PHE A 631 20.43 -33.86 -5.39
N ARG A 632 21.59 -33.57 -4.83
CA ARG A 632 21.85 -32.43 -3.96
C ARG A 632 22.16 -31.19 -4.81
N VAL A 633 21.62 -30.04 -4.43
CA VAL A 633 21.76 -28.82 -5.23
C VAL A 633 22.46 -27.73 -4.43
N LEU A 634 23.47 -27.11 -5.05
CA LEU A 634 24.18 -25.92 -4.58
C LEU A 634 23.92 -24.76 -5.53
N LEU A 635 23.87 -23.56 -4.98
CA LEU A 635 23.83 -22.32 -5.77
C LEU A 635 25.23 -21.76 -6.01
N ALA A 636 25.42 -21.09 -7.16
CA ALA A 636 26.63 -20.36 -7.47
C ALA A 636 26.28 -19.00 -8.13
N THR A 637 26.28 -17.91 -7.35
CA THR A 637 25.73 -16.63 -7.80
C THR A 637 26.59 -15.42 -7.44
N GLY A 638 26.37 -14.31 -8.16
CA GLY A 638 26.86 -12.98 -7.78
C GLY A 638 26.02 -12.27 -6.73
N ARG A 639 24.93 -12.88 -6.26
CA ARG A 639 24.05 -12.35 -5.21
C ARG A 639 24.72 -12.34 -3.85
N SER A 640 24.23 -11.48 -2.94
CA SER A 640 24.73 -11.39 -1.56
C SER A 640 24.43 -12.63 -0.73
N LEU A 641 25.21 -12.84 0.32
CA LEU A 641 25.01 -13.96 1.26
C LEU A 641 23.59 -14.02 1.85
N PRO A 642 22.95 -12.91 2.30
CA PRO A 642 21.57 -12.97 2.78
C PRO A 642 20.58 -13.45 1.72
N GLU A 643 20.80 -13.14 0.44
CA GLU A 643 19.94 -13.60 -0.65
C GLU A 643 20.16 -15.07 -1.01
N VAL A 644 21.36 -15.61 -0.82
CA VAL A 644 21.65 -17.05 -0.94
C VAL A 644 20.96 -17.83 0.18
N ARG A 645 21.03 -17.36 1.42
CA ARG A 645 20.34 -17.97 2.57
C ARG A 645 18.83 -18.05 2.35
N ASP A 646 18.21 -16.95 1.90
CA ASP A 646 16.78 -16.91 1.62
C ASP A 646 16.35 -18.01 0.64
N ARG A 647 17.15 -18.24 -0.42
CA ARG A 647 16.90 -19.27 -1.44
C ARG A 647 17.13 -20.67 -0.93
N CYS A 648 18.23 -20.88 -0.19
CA CYS A 648 18.51 -22.20 0.40
C CYS A 648 17.37 -22.62 1.33
N THR A 649 16.87 -21.72 2.15
CA THR A 649 15.71 -21.98 3.02
C THR A 649 14.44 -22.25 2.20
N ALA A 650 14.09 -21.35 1.26
CA ALA A 650 12.84 -21.47 0.49
C ALA A 650 12.81 -22.70 -0.41
N TYR A 651 13.92 -23.06 -1.04
CA TYR A 651 14.03 -24.15 -2.00
C TYR A 651 14.63 -25.41 -1.40
N ARG A 652 14.90 -25.46 -0.10
CA ARG A 652 15.49 -26.59 0.63
C ARG A 652 16.77 -27.09 -0.03
N LEU A 653 17.72 -26.16 -0.30
CA LEU A 653 19.00 -26.46 -0.95
C LEU A 653 20.08 -26.76 0.09
N ALA A 654 21.07 -27.55 -0.29
CA ALA A 654 22.18 -27.93 0.59
C ALA A 654 23.13 -26.75 0.93
N GLY A 655 23.14 -25.68 0.12
CA GLY A 655 23.96 -24.51 0.34
C GLY A 655 24.24 -23.74 -0.96
N GLY A 656 25.23 -22.87 -0.95
CA GLY A 656 25.64 -22.14 -2.13
C GLY A 656 26.77 -21.15 -1.89
N VAL A 657 27.32 -20.64 -2.98
CA VAL A 657 28.33 -19.57 -2.97
C VAL A 657 27.72 -18.25 -3.43
N ALA A 658 27.99 -17.22 -2.65
CA ALA A 658 27.60 -15.85 -2.87
C ALA A 658 28.76 -15.02 -3.43
N GLU A 659 28.46 -13.83 -3.92
CA GLU A 659 29.46 -12.83 -4.30
C GLU A 659 30.53 -13.40 -5.26
N TYR A 660 30.07 -14.13 -6.29
CA TYR A 660 30.90 -14.77 -7.30
C TYR A 660 31.91 -15.83 -6.77
N GLY A 661 31.73 -16.30 -5.54
CA GLY A 661 32.65 -17.25 -4.89
C GLY A 661 33.43 -16.64 -3.74
N GLY A 662 33.17 -15.41 -3.34
CA GLY A 662 33.84 -14.77 -2.19
C GLY A 662 33.35 -15.27 -0.84
N VAL A 663 32.14 -15.80 -0.77
CA VAL A 663 31.53 -16.35 0.46
C VAL A 663 30.81 -17.65 0.14
N ALA A 664 30.99 -18.66 0.97
CA ALA A 664 30.23 -19.92 0.90
C ALA A 664 29.29 -20.09 2.12
N TYR A 665 28.15 -20.74 1.91
CA TYR A 665 27.13 -21.02 2.90
C TYR A 665 26.70 -22.49 2.85
N GLY A 666 26.82 -23.18 3.96
CA GLY A 666 26.27 -24.52 4.19
C GLY A 666 24.91 -24.45 4.88
N ALA A 667 23.86 -25.00 4.27
CA ALA A 667 22.52 -24.88 4.82
C ALA A 667 22.23 -25.85 5.99
N GLY A 668 22.95 -26.97 6.06
CA GLY A 668 22.73 -28.00 7.09
C GLY A 668 23.13 -27.55 8.50
N ASP A 669 24.24 -26.85 8.62
CA ASP A 669 24.79 -26.36 9.90
C ASP A 669 24.75 -24.83 10.02
N GLY A 670 24.32 -24.14 8.97
CA GLY A 670 24.31 -22.68 8.92
C GLY A 670 25.70 -22.04 8.77
N SER A 671 26.73 -22.84 8.46
CA SER A 671 28.12 -22.41 8.36
C SER A 671 28.33 -21.36 7.26
N VAL A 672 29.24 -20.42 7.54
CA VAL A 672 29.65 -19.38 6.59
C VAL A 672 31.16 -19.38 6.49
N LEU A 673 31.66 -19.49 5.27
CA LEU A 673 33.09 -19.46 4.99
C LEU A 673 33.41 -18.23 4.13
N ASP A 674 34.26 -17.35 4.64
CA ASP A 674 34.88 -16.30 3.84
C ASP A 674 36.04 -16.92 3.07
N LEU A 675 36.02 -16.76 1.74
CA LEU A 675 37.00 -17.35 0.84
C LEU A 675 38.05 -16.34 0.34
N VAL A 676 38.01 -15.15 0.93
CA VAL A 676 38.96 -14.06 0.69
C VAL A 676 39.65 -13.68 1.99
N ASP A 677 40.91 -13.22 1.92
CA ASP A 677 41.63 -12.70 3.07
C ASP A 677 40.98 -11.38 3.56
N GLY A 678 40.32 -11.46 4.74
CA GLY A 678 39.53 -10.35 5.28
C GLY A 678 40.33 -9.10 5.60
N GLU A 679 41.61 -9.20 6.02
CA GLU A 679 42.44 -8.05 6.35
C GLU A 679 42.82 -7.29 5.07
N VAL A 680 43.30 -8.00 4.05
CA VAL A 680 43.75 -7.39 2.79
C VAL A 680 42.58 -6.86 2.00
N TRP A 681 41.50 -7.65 1.82
CA TRP A 681 40.38 -7.26 0.99
C TRP A 681 39.44 -6.27 1.65
N GLY A 682 39.34 -6.27 2.99
CA GLY A 682 38.59 -5.25 3.73
C GLY A 682 39.09 -3.85 3.45
N LEU A 683 40.42 -3.61 3.57
CA LEU A 683 41.04 -2.32 3.28
C LEU A 683 40.84 -1.88 1.81
N ARG A 684 41.00 -2.82 0.87
CA ARG A 684 40.83 -2.55 -0.57
C ARG A 684 39.38 -2.20 -0.91
N ARG A 685 38.44 -2.90 -0.31
CA ARG A 685 37.00 -2.66 -0.46
C ARG A 685 36.62 -1.29 0.08
N ASP A 686 37.07 -0.93 1.28
CA ASP A 686 36.75 0.34 1.91
C ASP A 686 37.35 1.52 1.13
N ALA A 687 38.53 1.34 0.55
CA ALA A 687 39.15 2.32 -0.34
C ALA A 687 38.27 2.53 -1.60
N LEU A 688 37.80 1.46 -2.24
CA LEU A 688 36.89 1.54 -3.41
C LEU A 688 35.54 2.17 -3.05
N VAL A 689 34.96 1.79 -1.89
CA VAL A 689 33.70 2.38 -1.39
C VAL A 689 33.87 3.87 -1.15
N GLY A 690 34.97 4.30 -0.52
CA GLY A 690 35.32 5.72 -0.32
C GLY A 690 35.49 6.48 -1.63
N GLU A 691 36.03 5.85 -2.67
CA GLU A 691 36.16 6.44 -3.99
C GLU A 691 34.81 6.63 -4.68
N LEU A 692 33.99 5.60 -4.70
CA LEU A 692 32.67 5.61 -5.33
C LEU A 692 31.70 6.55 -4.62
N ALA A 693 31.75 6.64 -3.29
CA ALA A 693 30.91 7.50 -2.47
C ALA A 693 31.12 9.00 -2.67
N ARG A 694 32.21 9.42 -3.33
CA ARG A 694 32.46 10.82 -3.70
C ARG A 694 31.42 11.37 -4.69
N SER A 695 30.76 10.49 -5.43
CA SER A 695 29.68 10.85 -6.36
C SER A 695 28.32 10.61 -5.72
N SER A 696 27.52 11.67 -5.56
CA SER A 696 26.13 11.58 -5.04
C SER A 696 25.18 10.81 -5.96
N ALA A 697 25.57 10.58 -7.23
CA ALA A 697 24.79 9.78 -8.19
C ALA A 697 24.98 8.27 -7.98
N VAL A 698 26.06 7.84 -7.31
CA VAL A 698 26.38 6.43 -7.10
C VAL A 698 25.73 5.93 -5.80
N ARG A 699 25.05 4.81 -5.91
CA ARG A 699 24.46 4.11 -4.76
C ARG A 699 25.14 2.75 -4.60
N ILE A 700 25.73 2.52 -3.42
CA ILE A 700 26.41 1.27 -3.06
C ILE A 700 25.42 0.42 -2.25
N ASP A 701 25.31 -0.87 -2.57
CA ASP A 701 24.50 -1.82 -1.83
C ASP A 701 25.29 -2.35 -0.60
N PRO A 702 24.88 -2.05 0.63
CA PRO A 702 25.60 -2.45 1.84
C PRO A 702 25.53 -3.94 2.17
N LYS A 703 24.72 -4.73 1.46
CA LYS A 703 24.51 -6.16 1.73
C LYS A 703 25.68 -7.05 1.31
N TYR A 704 26.57 -6.50 0.48
CA TYR A 704 27.74 -7.21 -0.03
C TYR A 704 28.91 -7.10 0.94
N ARG A 705 29.54 -8.24 1.20
CA ARG A 705 30.63 -8.36 2.16
C ARG A 705 32.00 -8.07 1.53
N TRP A 706 32.27 -8.69 0.38
CA TRP A 706 33.56 -8.63 -0.32
C TRP A 706 33.48 -7.94 -1.67
N CYS A 707 32.43 -8.16 -2.43
CA CYS A 707 32.14 -7.41 -3.63
C CYS A 707 31.61 -6.01 -3.28
N VAL A 708 31.77 -5.07 -4.22
CA VAL A 708 31.09 -3.77 -4.14
C VAL A 708 30.10 -3.69 -5.28
N ARG A 709 28.81 -3.69 -4.97
CA ARG A 709 27.75 -3.48 -5.95
C ARG A 709 27.37 -2.00 -5.98
N ALA A 710 27.53 -1.36 -7.13
CA ALA A 710 27.25 0.05 -7.31
C ALA A 710 26.26 0.28 -8.47
N ALA A 711 25.29 1.15 -8.27
CA ALA A 711 24.33 1.61 -9.28
C ALA A 711 24.54 3.10 -9.56
N GLY A 712 24.26 3.55 -10.81
CA GLY A 712 24.39 4.96 -11.20
C GLY A 712 25.80 5.35 -11.66
N LEU A 713 26.67 4.38 -11.97
CA LEU A 713 28.01 4.63 -12.53
C LEU A 713 27.92 5.04 -14.00
N GLU A 714 28.63 6.10 -14.38
CA GLU A 714 28.88 6.42 -15.78
C GLU A 714 29.94 5.46 -16.37
N ALA A 715 29.85 5.20 -17.70
CA ALA A 715 30.73 4.25 -18.40
C ALA A 715 32.24 4.53 -18.25
N ALA A 716 32.60 5.78 -18.02
CA ALA A 716 33.99 6.21 -17.83
C ALA A 716 34.58 5.90 -16.44
N ALA A 717 33.69 5.78 -15.41
CA ALA A 717 34.11 5.47 -14.04
C ALA A 717 34.41 3.98 -13.82
N GLU A 718 34.15 3.13 -14.84
CA GLU A 718 34.32 1.67 -14.80
C GLU A 718 35.74 1.24 -15.25
N ALA A 719 36.66 2.17 -15.35
CA ALA A 719 38.05 1.88 -15.75
C ALA A 719 38.70 0.85 -14.84
N ALA A 720 39.56 0.00 -15.42
CA ALA A 720 40.25 -1.13 -14.79
C ALA A 720 40.76 -0.82 -13.37
N HIS A 721 40.06 -1.28 -12.35
CA HIS A 721 40.54 -1.15 -10.97
C HIS A 721 41.65 -2.19 -10.71
N PRO A 722 42.80 -1.84 -10.08
CA PRO A 722 43.95 -2.76 -9.96
C PRO A 722 43.58 -4.05 -9.21
N TRP A 723 42.67 -4.02 -8.27
CA TRP A 723 42.34 -5.15 -7.37
C TRP A 723 40.97 -5.79 -7.66
N PHE A 724 40.10 -5.14 -8.44
CA PHE A 724 38.76 -5.64 -8.75
C PHE A 724 38.56 -5.85 -10.25
N THR A 725 37.71 -6.81 -10.57
CA THR A 725 37.16 -7.03 -11.89
C THR A 725 35.75 -6.47 -11.94
N ALA A 726 35.48 -5.55 -12.85
CA ALA A 726 34.13 -5.00 -13.02
C ALA A 726 33.26 -5.96 -13.83
N VAL A 727 32.13 -6.37 -13.28
CA VAL A 727 31.11 -7.19 -13.93
C VAL A 727 29.86 -6.35 -14.13
N ARG A 728 29.51 -6.06 -15.38
CA ARG A 728 28.33 -5.26 -15.73
C ARG A 728 27.04 -6.09 -15.65
N GLY A 729 26.05 -5.58 -14.93
CA GLY A 729 24.67 -6.02 -14.96
C GLY A 729 23.74 -4.97 -15.54
N ASP A 730 22.43 -5.25 -15.51
CA ASP A 730 21.39 -4.29 -15.92
C ASP A 730 21.28 -3.16 -14.88
N ALA A 731 21.77 -1.95 -15.22
CA ALA A 731 21.78 -0.74 -14.39
C ALA A 731 22.66 -0.79 -13.11
N GLN A 732 23.61 -1.73 -13.01
CA GLN A 732 24.57 -1.85 -11.91
C GLN A 732 25.91 -2.41 -12.39
N THR A 733 26.95 -2.18 -11.61
CA THR A 733 28.27 -2.79 -11.79
C THR A 733 28.69 -3.45 -10.49
N ASP A 734 29.13 -4.70 -10.56
CA ASP A 734 29.69 -5.45 -9.45
C ASP A 734 31.22 -5.45 -9.56
N PHE A 735 31.90 -4.91 -8.57
CA PHE A 735 33.35 -4.97 -8.45
C PHE A 735 33.71 -6.23 -7.65
N VAL A 736 34.20 -7.24 -8.35
CA VAL A 736 34.54 -8.56 -7.78
C VAL A 736 36.04 -8.59 -7.49
N PRO A 737 36.47 -9.01 -6.29
CA PRO A 737 37.90 -9.19 -5.98
C PRO A 737 38.59 -10.08 -7.02
N ARG A 738 39.75 -9.68 -7.53
CA ARG A 738 40.50 -10.48 -8.51
C ARG A 738 40.95 -11.83 -7.94
N GLY A 739 40.76 -12.89 -8.71
CA GLY A 739 41.02 -14.26 -8.30
C GLY A 739 39.85 -14.97 -7.61
N VAL A 740 38.75 -14.27 -7.35
CA VAL A 740 37.51 -14.89 -6.83
C VAL A 740 36.76 -15.48 -8.03
N GLU A 741 36.38 -16.77 -7.91
CA GLU A 741 35.68 -17.53 -8.93
C GLU A 741 34.60 -18.44 -8.31
N LYS A 742 33.43 -18.53 -8.94
CA LYS A 742 32.33 -19.42 -8.49
C LYS A 742 32.78 -20.87 -8.31
N ALA A 743 33.63 -21.39 -9.21
CA ALA A 743 34.11 -22.78 -9.16
C ALA A 743 35.04 -23.05 -7.97
N ALA A 744 35.90 -22.09 -7.63
CA ALA A 744 36.78 -22.19 -6.47
C ALA A 744 35.92 -22.19 -5.18
N GLY A 745 34.92 -21.32 -5.11
CA GLY A 745 33.95 -21.29 -4.01
C GLY A 745 33.17 -22.59 -3.84
N ILE A 746 32.69 -23.21 -4.90
CA ILE A 746 32.00 -24.51 -4.85
C ILE A 746 32.95 -25.60 -4.35
N ARG A 747 34.21 -25.66 -4.82
CA ARG A 747 35.19 -26.63 -4.31
C ARG A 747 35.46 -26.46 -2.82
N ALA A 748 35.60 -25.22 -2.35
CA ALA A 748 35.79 -24.94 -0.94
C ALA A 748 34.56 -25.32 -0.10
N LEU A 749 33.36 -25.08 -0.59
CA LEU A 749 32.12 -25.48 0.08
C LEU A 749 32.01 -27.03 0.16
N LEU A 750 32.28 -27.75 -0.94
CA LEU A 750 32.28 -29.21 -0.93
C LEU A 750 33.35 -29.77 0.04
N ALA A 751 34.52 -29.16 0.11
CA ALA A 751 35.57 -29.55 1.07
C ALA A 751 35.10 -29.33 2.53
N SER A 752 34.42 -28.24 2.83
CA SER A 752 33.87 -27.97 4.17
C SER A 752 32.77 -28.96 4.58
N LEU A 753 32.04 -29.49 3.61
CA LEU A 753 31.04 -30.52 3.80
C LEU A 753 31.64 -31.94 3.90
N GLY A 754 32.98 -32.07 3.87
CA GLY A 754 33.68 -33.37 3.93
C GLY A 754 33.69 -34.09 2.56
N GLU A 755 33.31 -33.48 1.48
CA GLU A 755 33.10 -34.05 0.15
C GLU A 755 34.00 -33.46 -0.93
N LYS A 756 35.26 -33.20 -0.60
CA LYS A 756 36.24 -32.48 -1.47
C LYS A 756 36.34 -33.06 -2.90
N ASP A 757 36.27 -34.35 -3.03
CA ASP A 757 36.45 -35.07 -4.28
C ASP A 757 35.13 -35.53 -4.91
N ALA A 758 33.98 -35.11 -4.36
CA ALA A 758 32.68 -35.49 -4.87
C ALA A 758 32.42 -34.90 -6.28
N PRO A 759 31.94 -35.72 -7.24
CA PRO A 759 31.70 -35.27 -8.58
C PRO A 759 30.49 -34.32 -8.64
N VAL A 760 30.61 -33.25 -9.43
CA VAL A 760 29.47 -32.40 -9.81
C VAL A 760 28.93 -32.96 -11.12
N THR A 761 27.77 -33.60 -11.05
CA THR A 761 27.17 -34.27 -12.21
C THR A 761 26.55 -33.26 -13.21
N LEU A 762 25.95 -32.20 -12.73
CA LEU A 762 25.32 -31.15 -13.54
C LEU A 762 25.72 -29.74 -13.09
N ALA A 763 26.05 -28.87 -14.04
CA ALA A 763 26.05 -27.43 -13.78
C ALA A 763 25.28 -26.69 -14.87
N VAL A 764 24.55 -25.63 -14.46
CA VAL A 764 23.82 -24.76 -15.38
C VAL A 764 24.13 -23.29 -15.05
N GLY A 765 24.57 -22.54 -16.07
CA GLY A 765 24.93 -21.12 -15.95
C GLY A 765 24.77 -20.40 -17.29
N ASP A 766 24.61 -19.07 -17.30
CA ASP A 766 24.27 -18.30 -18.52
C ASP A 766 25.26 -17.19 -18.85
N THR A 767 26.22 -16.90 -17.96
CA THR A 767 27.21 -15.83 -18.12
C THR A 767 28.65 -16.34 -18.22
N ALA A 768 29.58 -15.47 -18.60
CA ALA A 768 31.01 -15.79 -18.65
C ALA A 768 31.57 -16.19 -17.27
N MET A 769 31.01 -15.68 -16.19
CA MET A 769 31.40 -15.99 -14.83
C MET A 769 31.08 -17.45 -14.41
N ASP A 770 30.26 -18.15 -15.21
CA ASP A 770 29.86 -19.54 -14.97
C ASP A 770 30.74 -20.56 -15.67
N ILE A 771 31.65 -20.14 -16.55
CA ILE A 771 32.51 -21.06 -17.33
C ILE A 771 33.25 -22.04 -16.40
N GLY A 772 33.75 -21.57 -15.27
CA GLY A 772 34.43 -22.38 -14.27
C GLY A 772 33.56 -23.52 -13.74
N ILE A 773 32.31 -23.21 -13.29
CA ILE A 773 31.39 -24.24 -12.77
C ILE A 773 30.87 -25.18 -13.85
N LEU A 774 30.71 -24.68 -15.09
CA LEU A 774 30.27 -25.52 -16.22
C LEU A 774 31.35 -26.53 -16.65
N ARG A 775 32.62 -26.17 -16.52
CA ARG A 775 33.76 -27.07 -16.84
C ARG A 775 34.10 -28.07 -15.76
N MET A 776 33.77 -27.74 -14.48
CA MET A 776 34.01 -28.67 -13.38
C MET A 776 32.95 -29.79 -13.32
N ALA A 777 31.81 -29.64 -13.95
CA ALA A 777 30.73 -30.60 -13.96
C ALA A 777 30.89 -31.63 -15.09
N GLU A 778 30.46 -32.85 -14.88
CA GLU A 778 30.39 -33.89 -15.93
C GLU A 778 29.52 -33.43 -17.11
N ARG A 779 28.44 -32.68 -16.79
CA ARG A 779 27.49 -32.14 -17.77
C ARG A 779 27.25 -30.65 -17.49
N GLY A 780 27.97 -29.77 -18.21
CA GLY A 780 27.75 -28.31 -18.15
C GLY A 780 26.81 -27.86 -19.27
N TYR A 781 25.74 -27.13 -18.92
CA TYR A 781 24.79 -26.58 -19.91
C TYR A 781 24.59 -25.08 -19.74
N ALA A 782 24.50 -24.38 -20.88
CA ALA A 782 24.05 -23.00 -20.95
C ALA A 782 22.63 -22.93 -21.53
N PRO A 783 21.67 -22.16 -20.94
CA PRO A 783 20.37 -21.90 -21.53
C PRO A 783 20.46 -21.21 -22.90
N GLY A 784 19.44 -21.37 -23.74
CA GLY A 784 19.42 -20.88 -25.13
C GLY A 784 19.67 -19.39 -25.32
N HIS A 785 19.45 -18.54 -24.30
CA HIS A 785 19.68 -17.10 -24.34
C HIS A 785 21.11 -16.69 -23.98
N ALA A 786 21.91 -17.62 -23.42
CA ALA A 786 23.27 -17.36 -22.93
C ALA A 786 24.19 -16.68 -23.98
N GLY A 787 25.06 -15.82 -23.50
CA GLY A 787 25.89 -14.91 -24.30
C GLY A 787 26.91 -15.60 -25.21
N ARG A 788 27.63 -14.81 -26.05
CA ARG A 788 28.64 -15.31 -27.02
C ARG A 788 29.84 -15.98 -26.33
N ALA A 789 30.24 -15.47 -25.16
CA ALA A 789 31.40 -15.99 -24.41
C ALA A 789 31.30 -17.50 -24.12
N LEU A 790 30.11 -17.99 -23.68
CA LEU A 790 29.88 -19.40 -23.45
C LEU A 790 29.92 -20.25 -24.73
N ARG A 791 29.48 -19.68 -25.85
CA ARG A 791 29.63 -20.34 -27.17
C ARG A 791 31.08 -20.53 -27.57
N SER A 792 31.89 -19.47 -27.42
CA SER A 792 33.32 -19.53 -27.70
C SER A 792 34.08 -20.47 -26.76
N ALA A 793 33.58 -20.67 -25.55
CA ALA A 793 34.13 -21.62 -24.56
C ALA A 793 33.74 -23.09 -24.82
N GLY A 794 32.96 -23.39 -25.85
CA GLY A 794 32.56 -24.75 -26.24
C GLY A 794 31.50 -25.37 -25.32
N VAL A 795 30.78 -24.56 -24.52
CA VAL A 795 29.77 -25.07 -23.57
C VAL A 795 28.53 -25.57 -24.31
N ALA A 796 28.04 -26.76 -23.92
CA ALA A 796 26.83 -27.34 -24.45
C ALA A 796 25.58 -26.46 -24.12
N ARG A 797 24.67 -26.31 -25.08
CA ARG A 797 23.50 -25.42 -24.94
C ARG A 797 22.19 -26.17 -25.02
N THR A 798 21.20 -25.66 -24.27
CA THR A 798 19.80 -26.04 -24.45
C THR A 798 19.15 -25.23 -25.57
N ARG A 799 18.04 -25.71 -26.11
CA ARG A 799 17.26 -24.97 -27.15
C ARG A 799 16.41 -23.86 -26.52
N ALA A 800 15.86 -24.14 -25.35
CA ALA A 800 15.02 -23.21 -24.63
C ALA A 800 15.87 -22.20 -23.84
N PRO A 801 15.43 -20.93 -23.74
CA PRO A 801 16.09 -19.93 -22.92
C PRO A 801 15.65 -20.05 -21.43
N TYR A 802 16.36 -19.34 -20.57
CA TYR A 802 16.02 -19.15 -19.16
C TYR A 802 15.65 -20.45 -18.42
N GLN A 803 14.61 -20.43 -17.61
CA GLN A 803 14.15 -21.53 -16.76
C GLN A 803 13.68 -22.75 -17.58
N ALA A 804 13.11 -22.51 -18.75
CA ALA A 804 12.79 -23.62 -19.68
C ALA A 804 14.06 -24.32 -20.18
N GLY A 805 15.20 -23.59 -20.29
CA GLY A 805 16.53 -24.14 -20.57
C GLY A 805 17.07 -25.02 -19.43
N LEU A 806 16.89 -24.56 -18.18
CA LEU A 806 17.20 -25.37 -16.99
C LEU A 806 16.41 -26.68 -17.01
N ALA A 807 15.09 -26.60 -17.26
CA ALA A 807 14.23 -27.80 -17.32
C ALA A 807 14.67 -28.78 -18.42
N GLN A 808 15.18 -28.29 -19.56
CA GLN A 808 15.76 -29.16 -20.61
C GLN A 808 17.09 -29.81 -20.16
N ALA A 809 17.97 -29.06 -19.48
CA ALA A 809 19.23 -29.57 -18.97
C ALA A 809 18.99 -30.71 -17.96
N VAL A 810 18.08 -30.48 -16.99
CA VAL A 810 17.66 -31.47 -16.00
C VAL A 810 17.02 -32.67 -16.68
N GLY A 811 16.15 -32.48 -17.66
CA GLY A 811 15.52 -33.57 -18.42
C GLY A 811 16.55 -34.47 -19.12
N ARG A 812 17.66 -33.90 -19.63
CA ARG A 812 18.76 -34.69 -20.22
C ARG A 812 19.55 -35.47 -19.16
N LEU A 813 19.66 -34.94 -17.94
CA LEU A 813 20.30 -35.61 -16.83
C LEU A 813 19.50 -36.84 -16.38
N ILE A 814 18.20 -36.64 -16.11
CA ILE A 814 17.32 -37.69 -15.53
C ILE A 814 16.69 -38.64 -16.58
N GLY A 815 16.92 -38.39 -17.87
CA GLY A 815 16.43 -39.25 -18.97
C GLY A 815 14.96 -39.03 -19.38
N HIS A 816 14.24 -38.09 -18.78
CA HIS A 816 12.86 -37.75 -19.08
C HIS A 816 12.54 -36.27 -18.80
N ARG A 817 11.39 -35.80 -19.26
CA ARG A 817 10.92 -34.44 -18.94
C ARG A 817 10.70 -34.29 -17.44
N PRO A 818 11.18 -33.20 -16.78
CA PRO A 818 10.84 -32.90 -15.40
C PRO A 818 9.32 -32.91 -15.18
N GLY A 819 8.84 -33.52 -14.09
CA GLY A 819 7.42 -33.76 -13.83
C GLY A 819 6.80 -34.93 -14.58
N GLY A 820 7.57 -35.67 -15.40
CA GLY A 820 7.06 -36.74 -16.27
C GLY A 820 7.01 -38.14 -15.68
N CYS A 821 7.49 -38.39 -14.46
CA CYS A 821 7.37 -39.65 -13.79
C CYS A 821 6.66 -39.52 -12.43
N ALA A 822 6.18 -40.61 -11.87
CA ALA A 822 5.48 -40.60 -10.59
C ALA A 822 6.30 -40.00 -9.44
N ARG A 823 7.64 -40.17 -9.46
CA ARG A 823 8.56 -39.68 -8.45
C ARG A 823 8.69 -38.17 -8.42
N CYS A 824 8.74 -37.53 -9.58
CA CYS A 824 8.90 -36.08 -9.72
C CYS A 824 7.63 -35.32 -10.19
N ALA A 825 6.49 -36.01 -10.24
CA ALA A 825 5.22 -35.43 -10.63
C ALA A 825 4.89 -34.19 -9.77
N VAL A 826 4.47 -33.11 -10.43
CA VAL A 826 4.10 -31.87 -9.73
C VAL A 826 2.76 -32.06 -9.02
N PRO A 827 2.60 -31.65 -7.75
CA PRO A 827 1.33 -31.70 -7.05
C PRO A 827 0.20 -30.96 -7.80
N ARG A 828 -1.03 -31.38 -7.57
CA ARG A 828 -2.18 -30.68 -8.13
C ARG A 828 -2.34 -29.33 -7.45
N LEU A 829 -2.04 -28.26 -8.18
CA LEU A 829 -2.21 -26.89 -7.69
C LEU A 829 -3.70 -26.50 -7.69
N ARG A 830 -4.17 -25.85 -6.62
CA ARG A 830 -5.48 -25.18 -6.56
C ARG A 830 -5.54 -24.08 -7.61
N SER A 831 -6.74 -23.66 -8.00
CA SER A 831 -6.91 -22.63 -9.04
C SER A 831 -6.22 -21.31 -8.72
N ALA A 832 -6.21 -20.92 -7.45
CA ALA A 832 -5.54 -19.74 -6.96
C ALA A 832 -4.01 -19.84 -7.03
N ASP A 833 -3.43 -20.94 -6.57
CA ASP A 833 -1.99 -21.20 -6.63
C ASP A 833 -1.51 -21.22 -8.09
N ARG A 834 -2.29 -21.84 -8.97
CA ARG A 834 -2.04 -21.81 -10.42
C ARG A 834 -2.10 -20.40 -10.99
N LEU A 835 -3.06 -19.57 -10.57
CA LEU A 835 -3.16 -18.19 -11.02
C LEU A 835 -1.89 -17.40 -10.67
N VAL A 836 -1.47 -17.41 -9.40
CA VAL A 836 -0.30 -16.66 -8.95
C VAL A 836 0.98 -17.16 -9.61
N THR A 837 1.19 -18.49 -9.66
CA THR A 837 2.37 -19.09 -10.28
C THR A 837 2.43 -18.82 -11.79
N SER A 838 1.29 -18.84 -12.51
CA SER A 838 1.23 -18.47 -13.94
C SER A 838 1.52 -16.99 -14.17
N LEU A 839 1.02 -16.08 -13.31
CA LEU A 839 1.31 -14.65 -13.41
C LEU A 839 2.80 -14.35 -13.26
N VAL A 840 3.48 -15.03 -12.36
CA VAL A 840 4.93 -14.86 -12.14
C VAL A 840 5.74 -15.49 -13.28
N SER A 841 5.28 -16.60 -13.86
CA SER A 841 6.01 -17.35 -14.90
C SER A 841 5.93 -16.76 -16.31
N VAL A 842 5.33 -15.57 -16.49
CA VAL A 842 5.14 -14.95 -17.83
C VAL A 842 6.43 -14.78 -18.60
N GLY A 843 7.53 -14.48 -17.92
CA GLY A 843 8.85 -14.24 -18.52
C GLY A 843 9.69 -15.49 -18.84
N GLU A 844 9.31 -16.70 -18.36
CA GLU A 844 10.17 -17.90 -18.40
C GLU A 844 10.63 -18.37 -19.78
N ARG A 845 9.91 -17.95 -20.82
CA ARG A 845 10.20 -18.24 -22.25
C ARG A 845 10.60 -17.01 -23.04
N GLY A 846 10.94 -15.92 -22.33
CA GLY A 846 11.19 -14.61 -22.91
C GLY A 846 9.94 -14.03 -23.57
N ARG A 847 10.11 -13.11 -24.53
CA ARG A 847 8.99 -12.45 -25.21
C ARG A 847 8.00 -13.43 -25.90
N ARG A 848 8.44 -14.63 -26.28
CA ARG A 848 7.58 -15.67 -26.88
C ARG A 848 6.64 -16.33 -25.88
N GLY A 849 6.90 -16.22 -24.58
CA GLY A 849 6.06 -16.74 -23.50
C GLY A 849 4.83 -15.90 -23.20
N ILE A 850 4.78 -14.64 -23.59
CA ILE A 850 3.70 -13.71 -23.21
C ILE A 850 2.34 -14.15 -23.78
N VAL A 851 2.27 -14.51 -25.07
CA VAL A 851 1.00 -14.90 -25.71
C VAL A 851 0.43 -16.20 -25.11
N PRO A 852 1.20 -17.28 -24.96
CA PRO A 852 0.74 -18.48 -24.24
C PRO A 852 0.25 -18.19 -22.83
N SER A 853 0.96 -17.33 -22.08
CA SER A 853 0.56 -16.94 -20.72
C SER A 853 -0.75 -16.16 -20.69
N MET A 854 -0.97 -15.26 -21.67
CA MET A 854 -2.26 -14.55 -21.81
C MET A 854 -3.41 -15.51 -22.11
N LEU A 855 -3.20 -16.52 -22.95
CA LEU A 855 -4.20 -17.56 -23.26
C LEU A 855 -4.51 -18.41 -22.01
N GLU A 856 -3.50 -18.80 -21.27
CA GLU A 856 -3.67 -19.54 -20.00
C GLU A 856 -4.50 -18.73 -19.00
N LEU A 857 -4.20 -17.44 -18.82
CA LEU A 857 -4.96 -16.54 -17.96
C LEU A 857 -6.40 -16.34 -18.43
N ALA A 858 -6.63 -16.28 -19.75
CA ALA A 858 -7.98 -16.21 -20.32
C ALA A 858 -8.79 -17.48 -20.05
N VAL A 859 -8.16 -18.66 -20.14
CA VAL A 859 -8.78 -19.94 -19.77
C VAL A 859 -9.08 -20.01 -18.27
N LEU A 860 -8.16 -19.56 -17.42
CA LEU A 860 -8.38 -19.46 -15.97
C LEU A 860 -9.55 -18.53 -15.66
N ARG A 861 -9.64 -17.38 -16.32
CA ARG A 861 -10.77 -16.45 -16.19
C ARG A 861 -12.11 -17.11 -16.56
N ALA A 862 -12.16 -17.83 -17.66
CA ALA A 862 -13.37 -18.54 -18.09
C ALA A 862 -13.79 -19.65 -17.08
N ARG A 863 -12.85 -20.28 -16.41
CA ARG A 863 -13.11 -21.30 -15.38
C ARG A 863 -13.53 -20.69 -14.04
N LEU A 864 -12.88 -19.62 -13.58
CA LEU A 864 -13.20 -18.92 -12.34
C LEU A 864 -14.53 -18.16 -12.44
N GLY A 865 -14.85 -17.60 -13.62
CA GLY A 865 -16.12 -16.91 -13.84
C GLY A 865 -17.37 -17.82 -13.83
N ARG A 866 -17.20 -19.15 -13.93
CA ARG A 866 -18.29 -20.14 -13.83
C ARG A 866 -18.49 -20.66 -12.40
N LYS A 867 -17.57 -20.41 -11.50
CA LYS A 867 -17.64 -20.77 -10.08
C LYS A 867 -17.42 -19.49 -9.28
N ALA A 868 -18.47 -18.68 -9.18
CA ALA A 868 -18.48 -17.54 -8.28
C ALA A 868 -18.52 -18.07 -6.84
N GLY A 869 -17.36 -18.33 -6.27
CA GLY A 869 -17.18 -18.67 -4.85
C GLY A 869 -15.80 -18.18 -4.42
N PRO A 870 -15.66 -17.76 -3.16
CA PRO A 870 -14.37 -17.37 -2.62
C PRO A 870 -13.38 -18.53 -2.68
N TRP A 871 -12.13 -18.26 -2.51
CA TRP A 871 -11.04 -19.24 -2.49
C TRP A 871 -11.32 -20.42 -1.52
N THR A 872 -12.05 -21.41 -1.96
CA THR A 872 -12.24 -22.72 -1.32
C THR A 872 -11.32 -23.75 -1.96
#